data_e02a590f00c42658f985808f06395f85
#
_entry.id   e02a590f00c42658f985808f06395f85
#
_cell.length_a   1.000
_cell.length_b   1.000
_cell.length_c   1.000
_cell.angle_alpha   90.00
_cell.angle_beta   90.00
_cell.angle_gamma   90.00
#
_symmetry.space_group_name_H-M   'P 1'
#
loop_
_entity.id
_entity.type
_entity.pdbx_description
1 polymer ?
#
loop_
_entity_poly.entity_id
_entity_poly.type
_entity_poly.pdbx_seq_one_letter_code
_entity_poly.pdbx_strand_id
1 'polypeptide(L)'
;MTQFLSYRRQQIVRQAFVSLTLVITTVIVYLPVRHYGFVNLDDNVFVTENPNLQDGLTWRSVRWAFTAGLIHHDPNADYWRPLSFLSHALDIEMFGLRPTGHHLMSVAIHATAVVALFLVLQSMTNAFWRCAFVAALFALHPLRVESVAWVTERKDVLSGLFFMLTLGAYVGYVRHPFSLARYLGVALLFASGLMSKSMVVTLPFVLLLLDYWPLGRTQWAKPAIGDGVTVPPNQLLQEKLPFFALAAVSGLVTLWGQTKPGGMGLLAKMPLGMRIANALLSYAGYIGKMLWPTGLAVWYPLHPGLSAAAVMGAGVGLIAVTAAVIWGARRGPWLVTGWFWYLGMLVPVIGLLQGGGVSMADRFTYLPLVGLFIMLCWSVPAHAMERWNLKVITCVAAAAVLVVCAALSRVQVEYWKDSEILFQHALNVTRDNWLAHNNLGVILQRAGKIQEAIGHYERALRIKPSYADSYINLGVALWQVGKAQEAIDHWEQALRIDPSLVEAHNNLGQASLQAGKFQEAIRHYEQALRVDPNYILAQNNLAWVLATLSPMEGGDPTRAVALAERVCDATGHHATAYLDTLAAAYAAAGRFSEAIAIAEQAVELAGTAGQHQLVREIETRLKSYRAGHAWRKPTASQGN
;
A
#
# COMPACT_ATOMS: atom_id res chain seq x y z
N MET A 1 -32.99 41.23 10.99
CA MET A 1 -31.54 41.13 10.75
C MET A 1 -30.79 40.52 11.96
N THR A 2 -31.01 41.02 13.17
CA THR A 2 -30.38 40.49 14.40
C THR A 2 -30.69 39.03 14.73
N GLN A 3 -31.92 38.57 14.60
CA GLN A 3 -32.29 37.15 14.79
C GLN A 3 -31.66 36.22 13.76
N PHE A 4 -31.53 36.65 12.51
CA PHE A 4 -30.85 35.88 11.45
C PHE A 4 -29.36 35.74 11.71
N LEU A 5 -28.73 36.81 12.16
CA LEU A 5 -27.30 36.80 12.52
C LEU A 5 -27.05 35.93 13.77
N SER A 6 -27.95 35.96 14.77
CA SER A 6 -27.84 35.10 15.96
C SER A 6 -27.98 33.62 15.61
N TYR A 7 -28.95 33.26 14.77
CA TYR A 7 -29.18 31.88 14.29
C TYR A 7 -27.95 31.36 13.52
N ARG A 8 -27.40 32.14 12.57
CA ARG A 8 -26.21 31.78 11.79
C ARG A 8 -25.00 31.60 12.70
N ARG A 9 -24.82 32.46 13.70
CA ARG A 9 -23.75 32.33 14.70
C ARG A 9 -23.88 31.06 15.54
N GLN A 10 -25.09 30.73 15.99
CA GLN A 10 -25.35 29.48 16.72
C GLN A 10 -25.05 28.24 15.87
N GLN A 11 -25.39 28.27 14.59
CA GLN A 11 -25.09 27.16 13.67
C GLN A 11 -23.59 26.97 13.48
N ILE A 12 -22.82 28.06 13.30
CA ILE A 12 -21.36 28.00 13.18
C ILE A 12 -20.73 27.44 14.46
N VAL A 13 -21.18 27.89 15.63
CA VAL A 13 -20.67 27.40 16.94
C VAL A 13 -20.94 25.91 17.10
N ARG A 14 -22.15 25.44 16.75
CA ARG A 14 -22.48 23.99 16.80
C ARG A 14 -21.63 23.18 15.83
N GLN A 15 -21.41 23.67 14.61
CA GLN A 15 -20.54 23.01 13.64
C GLN A 15 -19.11 22.91 14.14
N ALA A 16 -18.56 24.01 14.67
CA ALA A 16 -17.21 24.05 15.22
C ALA A 16 -17.05 23.08 16.41
N PHE A 17 -18.05 23.04 17.31
CA PHE A 17 -18.05 22.13 18.45
C PHE A 17 -18.03 20.67 18.02
N VAL A 18 -18.92 20.27 17.10
CA VAL A 18 -18.95 18.88 16.60
C VAL A 18 -17.69 18.54 15.82
N SER A 19 -17.19 19.44 14.99
CA SER A 19 -15.93 19.23 14.27
C SER A 19 -14.76 19.03 15.24
N LEU A 20 -14.65 19.84 16.28
CA LEU A 20 -13.63 19.69 17.31
C LEU A 20 -13.76 18.35 18.05
N THR A 21 -15.00 17.97 18.43
CA THR A 21 -15.26 16.67 19.07
C THR A 21 -14.85 15.50 18.18
N LEU A 22 -15.17 15.54 16.88
CA LEU A 22 -14.76 14.52 15.90
C LEU A 22 -13.23 14.43 15.80
N VAL A 23 -12.52 15.56 15.75
CA VAL A 23 -11.05 15.58 15.73
C VAL A 23 -10.49 14.98 17.02
N ILE A 24 -10.96 15.44 18.18
CA ILE A 24 -10.46 14.96 19.48
C ILE A 24 -10.69 13.46 19.63
N THR A 25 -11.88 12.95 19.32
CA THR A 25 -12.18 11.51 19.45
C THR A 25 -11.37 10.67 18.47
N THR A 26 -11.18 11.14 17.24
CA THR A 26 -10.30 10.50 16.26
C THR A 26 -8.86 10.43 16.79
N VAL A 27 -8.31 11.56 17.24
CA VAL A 27 -6.94 11.61 17.77
C VAL A 27 -6.79 10.69 18.99
N ILE A 28 -7.74 10.67 19.94
CA ILE A 28 -7.67 9.81 21.13
C ILE A 28 -7.59 8.33 20.74
N VAL A 29 -8.42 7.88 19.79
CA VAL A 29 -8.44 6.48 19.36
C VAL A 29 -7.12 6.08 18.70
N TYR A 30 -6.57 6.93 17.84
CA TYR A 30 -5.34 6.63 17.09
C TYR A 30 -4.04 7.10 17.76
N LEU A 31 -4.10 7.82 18.88
CA LEU A 31 -2.91 8.38 19.54
C LEU A 31 -1.76 7.38 19.81
N PRO A 32 -2.02 6.09 20.08
CA PRO A 32 -0.93 5.13 20.30
C PRO A 32 0.01 4.94 19.12
N VAL A 33 -0.42 5.18 17.89
CA VAL A 33 0.44 5.02 16.70
C VAL A 33 1.72 5.88 16.77
N ARG A 34 1.73 6.91 17.63
CA ARG A 34 2.93 7.74 17.89
C ARG A 34 4.14 6.97 18.43
N HIS A 35 3.90 5.78 19.00
CA HIS A 35 4.93 4.90 19.56
C HIS A 35 5.19 3.65 18.71
N TYR A 36 4.57 3.56 17.54
CA TYR A 36 4.65 2.40 16.68
C TYR A 36 5.79 2.52 15.68
N GLY A 37 6.34 1.37 15.28
CA GLY A 37 7.33 1.28 14.22
C GLY A 37 6.70 1.25 12.83
N PHE A 38 7.55 1.22 11.81
CA PHE A 38 7.14 0.82 10.47
C PHE A 38 6.88 -0.68 10.42
N VAL A 39 5.93 -1.11 9.59
CA VAL A 39 5.63 -2.53 9.41
C VAL A 39 6.30 -3.09 8.17
N ASN A 40 6.92 -4.27 8.31
CA ASN A 40 7.62 -4.95 7.22
C ASN A 40 6.62 -5.67 6.29
N LEU A 41 5.83 -4.86 5.57
CA LEU A 41 4.94 -5.34 4.53
C LEU A 41 5.19 -4.53 3.24
N ASP A 42 4.99 -3.22 3.28
CA ASP A 42 5.24 -2.30 2.18
C ASP A 42 5.99 -1.05 2.64
N ASP A 43 6.06 -0.75 3.96
CA ASP A 43 6.67 0.48 4.48
C ASP A 43 8.18 0.52 4.18
N ASN A 44 8.84 -0.63 4.18
CA ASN A 44 10.25 -0.71 3.80
C ASN A 44 10.46 -0.35 2.32
N VAL A 45 9.68 -0.92 1.41
CA VAL A 45 9.84 -0.73 -0.04
C VAL A 45 9.48 0.69 -0.48
N PHE A 46 8.38 1.22 0.06
CA PHE A 46 7.83 2.49 -0.43
C PHE A 46 8.25 3.72 0.38
N VAL A 47 8.79 3.53 1.60
CA VAL A 47 9.15 4.64 2.48
C VAL A 47 10.59 4.54 2.96
N THR A 48 10.94 3.51 3.80
CA THR A 48 12.19 3.53 4.55
C THR A 48 13.42 3.12 3.75
N GLU A 49 13.27 2.28 2.73
CA GLU A 49 14.35 1.81 1.86
C GLU A 49 14.25 2.39 0.44
N ASN A 50 13.32 3.32 0.19
CA ASN A 50 13.14 3.94 -1.12
C ASN A 50 14.19 5.04 -1.36
N PRO A 51 15.20 4.82 -2.21
CA PRO A 51 16.30 5.78 -2.40
C PRO A 51 15.86 7.09 -3.05
N ASN A 52 14.67 7.12 -3.67
CA ASN A 52 14.16 8.30 -4.34
C ASN A 52 13.46 9.28 -3.37
N LEU A 53 13.20 8.84 -2.12
CA LEU A 53 12.54 9.65 -1.10
C LEU A 53 13.47 10.05 0.05
N GLN A 54 14.66 9.43 0.18
CA GLN A 54 15.57 9.62 1.33
C GLN A 54 16.01 11.08 1.52
N ASP A 55 16.13 11.84 0.44
CA ASP A 55 16.54 13.24 0.45
C ASP A 55 15.35 14.20 0.69
N GLY A 56 14.16 13.68 1.05
CA GLY A 56 12.96 14.48 1.27
C GLY A 56 12.36 15.04 -0.02
N LEU A 57 11.78 16.26 0.07
CA LEU A 57 11.07 16.92 -1.03
C LEU A 57 12.04 17.69 -1.94
N THR A 58 12.72 16.97 -2.84
CA THR A 58 13.66 17.53 -3.83
C THR A 58 13.05 17.50 -5.24
N TRP A 59 13.67 18.22 -6.19
CA TRP A 59 13.29 18.13 -7.60
C TRP A 59 13.44 16.69 -8.14
N ARG A 60 14.42 15.94 -7.65
CA ARG A 60 14.63 14.54 -7.97
C ARG A 60 13.43 13.68 -7.52
N SER A 61 13.01 13.82 -6.27
CA SER A 61 11.86 13.07 -5.73
C SER A 61 10.55 13.46 -6.40
N VAL A 62 10.35 14.74 -6.74
CA VAL A 62 9.18 15.20 -7.51
C VAL A 62 9.16 14.57 -8.89
N ARG A 63 10.27 14.68 -9.65
CA ARG A 63 10.37 14.09 -10.99
C ARG A 63 10.12 12.58 -10.95
N TRP A 64 10.76 11.90 -10.00
CA TRP A 64 10.57 10.46 -9.81
C TRP A 64 9.10 10.12 -9.51
N ALA A 65 8.46 10.79 -8.57
CA ALA A 65 7.08 10.51 -8.19
C ALA A 65 6.10 10.59 -9.39
N PHE A 66 6.31 11.55 -10.31
CA PHE A 66 5.47 11.69 -11.50
C PHE A 66 5.82 10.72 -12.62
N THR A 67 7.03 10.15 -12.66
CA THR A 67 7.48 9.22 -13.71
C THR A 67 7.50 7.76 -13.27
N ALA A 68 7.56 7.50 -11.98
CA ALA A 68 7.55 6.15 -11.40
C ALA A 68 6.28 5.39 -11.78
N GLY A 69 6.45 4.15 -12.18
CA GLY A 69 5.36 3.31 -12.66
C GLY A 69 4.87 3.62 -14.09
N LEU A 70 5.23 4.78 -14.68
CA LEU A 70 4.87 5.15 -16.06
C LEU A 70 5.93 4.76 -17.09
N ILE A 71 7.18 5.20 -16.89
CA ILE A 71 8.23 5.11 -17.89
C ILE A 71 9.05 3.83 -17.73
N HIS A 72 9.44 3.48 -16.50
CA HIS A 72 10.26 2.34 -16.18
C HIS A 72 9.61 1.45 -15.13
N HIS A 73 9.97 0.15 -15.13
CA HIS A 73 9.72 -0.70 -13.98
C HIS A 73 10.59 -0.19 -12.83
N ASP A 74 9.94 0.25 -11.75
CA ASP A 74 10.61 0.69 -10.54
C ASP A 74 10.14 -0.19 -9.39
N PRO A 75 11.02 -0.95 -8.73
CA PRO A 75 10.64 -1.82 -7.62
C PRO A 75 10.04 -1.03 -6.44
N ASN A 76 10.34 0.28 -6.37
CA ASN A 76 9.82 1.18 -5.34
C ASN A 76 8.48 1.85 -5.72
N ALA A 77 7.83 1.44 -6.84
CA ALA A 77 6.56 1.98 -7.28
C ALA A 77 5.69 0.90 -7.92
N ASP A 78 4.70 0.41 -7.18
CA ASP A 78 3.73 -0.60 -7.61
C ASP A 78 2.78 -0.09 -8.72
N TYR A 79 2.33 1.17 -8.61
CA TYR A 79 1.52 1.89 -9.60
C TYR A 79 1.66 3.41 -9.41
N TRP A 80 1.17 4.17 -10.41
CA TRP A 80 1.28 5.62 -10.44
C TRP A 80 0.41 6.30 -9.36
N ARG A 81 1.07 6.92 -8.37
CA ARG A 81 0.45 7.61 -7.23
C ARG A 81 1.32 8.76 -6.71
N PRO A 82 1.62 9.74 -7.57
CA PRO A 82 2.65 10.76 -7.27
C PRO A 82 2.39 11.52 -5.97
N LEU A 83 1.15 11.92 -5.67
CA LEU A 83 0.86 12.70 -4.46
C LEU A 83 1.05 11.89 -3.18
N SER A 84 0.85 10.56 -3.21
CA SER A 84 1.16 9.72 -2.06
C SER A 84 2.66 9.66 -1.81
N PHE A 85 3.48 9.48 -2.84
CA PHE A 85 4.93 9.52 -2.72
C PHE A 85 5.43 10.89 -2.25
N LEU A 86 4.92 11.98 -2.81
CA LEU A 86 5.28 13.34 -2.37
C LEU A 86 4.85 13.63 -0.93
N SER A 87 3.73 13.05 -0.47
CA SER A 87 3.34 13.14 0.94
C SER A 87 4.34 12.42 1.85
N HIS A 88 4.92 11.29 1.44
CA HIS A 88 5.98 10.62 2.19
C HIS A 88 7.31 11.38 2.11
N ALA A 89 7.66 11.94 0.95
CA ALA A 89 8.84 12.81 0.81
C ALA A 89 8.75 14.03 1.75
N LEU A 90 7.57 14.64 1.87
CA LEU A 90 7.32 15.72 2.82
C LEU A 90 7.48 15.27 4.27
N ASP A 91 6.99 14.09 4.62
CA ASP A 91 7.17 13.54 5.96
C ASP A 91 8.66 13.31 6.27
N ILE A 92 9.43 12.80 5.30
CA ILE A 92 10.89 12.60 5.46
C ILE A 92 11.59 13.94 5.63
N GLU A 93 11.23 14.97 4.87
CA GLU A 93 11.75 16.33 5.02
C GLU A 93 11.49 16.88 6.44
N MET A 94 10.28 16.66 6.97
CA MET A 94 9.87 17.23 8.27
C MET A 94 10.35 16.42 9.47
N PHE A 95 10.38 15.10 9.36
CA PHE A 95 10.54 14.19 10.50
C PHE A 95 11.69 13.20 10.34
N GLY A 96 12.35 13.17 9.17
CA GLY A 96 13.26 12.08 8.81
C GLY A 96 12.52 10.74 8.75
N LEU A 97 13.24 9.67 9.02
CA LEU A 97 12.67 8.32 9.11
C LEU A 97 12.14 7.99 10.52
N ARG A 98 11.62 9.00 11.25
CA ARG A 98 10.98 8.77 12.55
C ARG A 98 9.52 8.35 12.34
N PRO A 99 9.11 7.13 12.68
CA PRO A 99 7.77 6.60 12.39
C PRO A 99 6.65 7.47 12.97
N THR A 100 6.88 8.06 14.14
CA THR A 100 5.91 8.93 14.84
C THR A 100 5.33 10.01 13.94
N GLY A 101 6.18 10.74 13.19
CA GLY A 101 5.73 11.82 12.30
C GLY A 101 4.84 11.30 11.19
N HIS A 102 5.25 10.21 10.55
CA HIS A 102 4.50 9.56 9.47
C HIS A 102 3.11 9.07 9.93
N HIS A 103 3.04 8.41 11.08
CA HIS A 103 1.77 7.96 11.64
C HIS A 103 0.84 9.14 11.99
N LEU A 104 1.37 10.16 12.70
CA LEU A 104 0.56 11.31 13.11
C LEU A 104 0.04 12.12 11.92
N MET A 105 0.80 12.20 10.83
CA MET A 105 0.33 12.83 9.59
C MET A 105 -0.85 12.06 8.99
N SER A 106 -0.82 10.72 8.97
CA SER A 106 -1.98 9.91 8.52
C SER A 106 -3.21 10.16 9.39
N VAL A 107 -3.05 10.25 10.71
CA VAL A 107 -4.16 10.57 11.63
C VAL A 107 -4.71 11.98 11.38
N ALA A 108 -3.84 12.97 11.16
CA ALA A 108 -4.25 14.36 10.87
C ALA A 108 -5.04 14.45 9.55
N ILE A 109 -4.57 13.78 8.50
CA ILE A 109 -5.27 13.73 7.20
C ILE A 109 -6.63 13.05 7.37
N HIS A 110 -6.70 11.92 8.10
CA HIS A 110 -7.96 11.24 8.37
C HIS A 110 -8.93 12.11 9.16
N ALA A 111 -8.49 12.75 10.25
CA ALA A 111 -9.32 13.66 11.03
C ALA A 111 -9.85 14.84 10.19
N THR A 112 -9.04 15.38 9.29
CA THR A 112 -9.46 16.41 8.34
C THR A 112 -10.51 15.89 7.36
N ALA A 113 -10.36 14.66 6.84
CA ALA A 113 -11.34 14.01 5.97
C ALA A 113 -12.68 13.76 6.71
N VAL A 114 -12.64 13.39 7.99
CA VAL A 114 -13.84 13.22 8.86
C VAL A 114 -14.60 14.53 8.99
N VAL A 115 -13.92 15.63 9.27
CA VAL A 115 -14.54 16.97 9.37
C VAL A 115 -15.11 17.40 8.01
N ALA A 116 -14.36 17.17 6.93
CA ALA A 116 -14.80 17.47 5.57
C ALA A 116 -16.09 16.69 5.24
N LEU A 117 -16.14 15.38 5.54
CA LEU A 117 -17.35 14.56 5.37
C LEU A 117 -18.55 15.13 6.13
N PHE A 118 -18.37 15.49 7.41
CA PHE A 118 -19.43 16.10 8.23
C PHE A 118 -19.99 17.37 7.58
N LEU A 119 -19.09 18.31 7.21
CA LEU A 119 -19.48 19.61 6.66
C LEU A 119 -20.13 19.47 5.28
N VAL A 120 -19.60 18.58 4.43
CA VAL A 120 -20.15 18.32 3.10
C VAL A 120 -21.55 17.71 3.19
N LEU A 121 -21.73 16.64 3.98
CA LEU A 121 -23.05 16.03 4.17
C LEU A 121 -24.04 17.03 4.76
N GLN A 122 -23.62 17.83 5.74
CA GLN A 122 -24.49 18.84 6.32
C GLN A 122 -24.86 19.92 5.31
N SER A 123 -23.92 20.35 4.47
CA SER A 123 -24.23 21.33 3.42
C SER A 123 -25.26 20.82 2.42
N MET A 124 -25.29 19.50 2.15
CA MET A 124 -26.21 18.89 1.20
C MET A 124 -27.59 18.55 1.82
N THR A 125 -27.64 18.23 3.12
CA THR A 125 -28.85 17.62 3.71
C THR A 125 -29.46 18.43 4.84
N ASN A 126 -28.73 19.36 5.44
CA ASN A 126 -29.06 20.09 6.67
C ASN A 126 -29.47 19.20 7.86
N ALA A 127 -29.20 17.88 7.79
CA ALA A 127 -29.53 16.90 8.81
C ALA A 127 -28.40 16.76 9.83
N PHE A 128 -28.20 17.79 10.67
CA PHE A 128 -27.04 18.00 11.53
C PHE A 128 -26.58 16.73 12.27
N TRP A 129 -27.45 16.10 13.05
CA TRP A 129 -27.09 14.95 13.88
C TRP A 129 -26.84 13.66 13.07
N ARG A 130 -27.56 13.48 11.94
CA ARG A 130 -27.30 12.35 11.03
C ARG A 130 -25.93 12.49 10.38
N CYS A 131 -25.57 13.70 9.92
CA CYS A 131 -24.26 13.96 9.35
C CYS A 131 -23.14 13.78 10.38
N ALA A 132 -23.33 14.26 11.62
CA ALA A 132 -22.39 14.06 12.71
C ALA A 132 -22.19 12.58 13.03
N PHE A 133 -23.25 11.78 13.05
CA PHE A 133 -23.16 10.34 13.34
C PHE A 133 -22.48 9.58 12.20
N VAL A 134 -22.78 9.88 10.93
CA VAL A 134 -22.06 9.28 9.78
C VAL A 134 -20.56 9.60 9.85
N ALA A 135 -20.22 10.86 10.14
CA ALA A 135 -18.82 11.26 10.27
C ALA A 135 -18.12 10.59 11.48
N ALA A 136 -18.85 10.42 12.60
CA ALA A 136 -18.34 9.70 13.76
C ALA A 136 -18.13 8.20 13.49
N LEU A 137 -19.04 7.55 12.77
CA LEU A 137 -18.82 6.17 12.29
C LEU A 137 -17.63 6.09 11.34
N PHE A 138 -17.48 7.04 10.42
CA PHE A 138 -16.33 7.09 9.53
C PHE A 138 -15.01 7.30 10.30
N ALA A 139 -15.03 8.09 11.39
CA ALA A 139 -13.87 8.32 12.25
C ALA A 139 -13.48 7.09 13.09
N LEU A 140 -14.48 6.41 13.67
CA LEU A 140 -14.28 5.50 14.81
C LEU A 140 -14.50 4.02 14.48
N HIS A 141 -14.92 3.66 13.27
CA HIS A 141 -15.21 2.27 12.94
C HIS A 141 -13.92 1.45 12.75
N PRO A 142 -13.80 0.23 13.30
CA PRO A 142 -12.57 -0.59 13.24
C PRO A 142 -12.02 -0.84 11.83
N LEU A 143 -12.87 -0.92 10.82
CA LEU A 143 -12.46 -1.05 9.42
C LEU A 143 -11.69 0.17 8.86
N ARG A 144 -11.50 1.25 9.63
CA ARG A 144 -10.64 2.40 9.25
C ARG A 144 -9.20 2.20 9.67
N VAL A 145 -8.97 1.31 10.66
CA VAL A 145 -7.67 1.19 11.33
C VAL A 145 -6.55 0.85 10.35
N GLU A 146 -6.76 -0.09 9.45
CA GLU A 146 -5.77 -0.45 8.43
C GLU A 146 -5.35 0.78 7.60
N SER A 147 -6.29 1.57 7.09
CA SER A 147 -6.01 2.75 6.26
C SER A 147 -5.33 3.90 7.04
N VAL A 148 -5.51 3.98 8.37
CA VAL A 148 -5.01 5.09 9.18
C VAL A 148 -3.71 4.73 9.90
N ALA A 149 -3.61 3.51 10.45
CA ALA A 149 -2.46 3.08 11.24
C ALA A 149 -1.29 2.61 10.36
N TRP A 150 -1.54 2.07 9.18
CA TRP A 150 -0.49 1.63 8.26
C TRP A 150 0.05 2.81 7.45
N VAL A 151 1.36 3.08 7.57
CA VAL A 151 1.99 4.26 6.95
C VAL A 151 1.86 4.23 5.44
N THR A 152 2.11 3.10 4.78
CA THR A 152 1.98 2.97 3.31
C THR A 152 0.55 3.19 2.80
N GLU A 153 -0.48 2.95 3.62
CA GLU A 153 -1.87 3.27 3.26
C GLU A 153 -2.21 4.77 3.40
N ARG A 154 -1.20 5.65 3.52
CA ARG A 154 -1.34 7.09 3.33
C ARG A 154 -2.16 7.44 2.10
N LYS A 155 -2.02 6.64 1.05
CA LYS A 155 -2.79 6.74 -0.19
C LYS A 155 -4.31 6.70 0.04
N ASP A 156 -4.79 5.96 1.05
CA ASP A 156 -6.22 5.89 1.39
C ASP A 156 -6.73 7.16 2.05
N VAL A 157 -6.05 7.59 3.11
CA VAL A 157 -6.49 8.78 3.85
C VAL A 157 -6.34 10.05 3.01
N LEU A 158 -5.28 10.14 2.19
CA LEU A 158 -5.04 11.28 1.31
C LEU A 158 -6.07 11.33 0.17
N SER A 159 -6.32 10.21 -0.52
CA SER A 159 -7.35 10.15 -1.55
C SER A 159 -8.74 10.35 -0.98
N GLY A 160 -9.00 9.87 0.23
CA GLY A 160 -10.26 10.11 0.95
C GLY A 160 -10.47 11.58 1.27
N LEU A 161 -9.43 12.30 1.69
CA LEU A 161 -9.50 13.75 1.89
C LEU A 161 -9.84 14.47 0.59
N PHE A 162 -9.11 14.21 -0.49
CA PHE A 162 -9.40 14.82 -1.80
C PHE A 162 -10.79 14.44 -2.32
N PHE A 163 -11.25 13.22 -2.07
CA PHE A 163 -12.61 12.80 -2.37
C PHE A 163 -13.64 13.69 -1.65
N MET A 164 -13.51 13.89 -0.35
CA MET A 164 -14.44 14.73 0.42
C MET A 164 -14.37 16.20 -0.01
N LEU A 165 -13.19 16.72 -0.27
CA LEU A 165 -13.02 18.08 -0.80
C LEU A 165 -13.64 18.24 -2.19
N THR A 166 -13.53 17.23 -3.05
CA THR A 166 -14.18 17.22 -4.38
C THR A 166 -15.70 17.27 -4.26
N LEU A 167 -16.28 16.47 -3.33
CA LEU A 167 -17.73 16.53 -3.07
C LEU A 167 -18.14 17.94 -2.59
N GLY A 168 -17.36 18.54 -1.69
CA GLY A 168 -17.62 19.90 -1.20
C GLY A 168 -17.56 20.96 -2.30
N ALA A 169 -16.53 20.90 -3.14
CA ALA A 169 -16.38 21.77 -4.30
C ALA A 169 -17.52 21.57 -5.31
N TYR A 170 -17.93 20.32 -5.52
CA TYR A 170 -19.06 19.98 -6.40
C TYR A 170 -20.38 20.59 -5.89
N VAL A 171 -20.67 20.51 -4.60
CA VAL A 171 -21.82 21.19 -4.00
C VAL A 171 -21.76 22.71 -4.22
N GLY A 172 -20.57 23.31 -4.06
CA GLY A 172 -20.34 24.72 -4.37
C GLY A 172 -20.59 25.08 -5.83
N TYR A 173 -20.21 24.20 -6.76
CA TYR A 173 -20.48 24.35 -8.19
C TYR A 173 -21.97 24.24 -8.49
N VAL A 174 -22.66 23.23 -7.96
CA VAL A 174 -24.12 23.02 -8.18
C VAL A 174 -24.95 24.22 -7.73
N ARG A 175 -24.57 24.89 -6.65
CA ARG A 175 -25.25 26.09 -6.14
C ARG A 175 -25.01 27.34 -6.98
N HIS A 176 -23.97 27.34 -7.78
CA HIS A 176 -23.59 28.45 -8.66
C HIS A 176 -23.20 27.89 -10.04
N PRO A 177 -24.18 27.36 -10.79
CA PRO A 177 -23.94 26.74 -12.09
C PRO A 177 -23.27 27.73 -13.07
N PHE A 178 -22.60 27.19 -14.07
CA PHE A 178 -21.87 27.95 -15.11
C PHE A 178 -20.60 28.67 -14.64
N SER A 179 -20.16 28.49 -13.38
CA SER A 179 -18.87 28.99 -12.94
C SER A 179 -17.74 28.04 -13.35
N LEU A 180 -17.00 28.40 -14.43
CA LEU A 180 -15.87 27.60 -14.91
C LEU A 180 -14.79 27.42 -13.82
N ALA A 181 -14.49 28.45 -13.05
CA ALA A 181 -13.50 28.38 -11.98
C ALA A 181 -13.85 27.33 -10.91
N ARG A 182 -15.15 27.24 -10.52
CA ARG A 182 -15.61 26.22 -9.58
C ARG A 182 -15.56 24.83 -10.20
N TYR A 183 -15.95 24.69 -11.45
CA TYR A 183 -15.87 23.44 -12.17
C TYR A 183 -14.42 22.92 -12.29
N LEU A 184 -13.49 23.80 -12.65
CA LEU A 184 -12.06 23.48 -12.68
C LEU A 184 -11.52 23.14 -11.29
N GLY A 185 -12.01 23.80 -10.24
CA GLY A 185 -11.69 23.44 -8.85
C GLY A 185 -12.11 22.01 -8.51
N VAL A 186 -13.31 21.57 -8.94
CA VAL A 186 -13.77 20.18 -8.80
C VAL A 186 -12.84 19.23 -9.56
N ALA A 187 -12.50 19.56 -10.80
CA ALA A 187 -11.62 18.74 -11.65
C ALA A 187 -10.21 18.61 -11.05
N LEU A 188 -9.64 19.69 -10.52
CA LEU A 188 -8.33 19.69 -9.90
C LEU A 188 -8.30 18.82 -8.63
N LEU A 189 -9.29 18.96 -7.75
CA LEU A 189 -9.39 18.16 -6.52
C LEU A 189 -9.61 16.68 -6.84
N PHE A 190 -10.42 16.38 -7.85
CA PHE A 190 -10.62 15.02 -8.34
C PHE A 190 -9.32 14.43 -8.91
N ALA A 191 -8.61 15.17 -9.76
CA ALA A 191 -7.31 14.76 -10.30
C ALA A 191 -6.30 14.50 -9.15
N SER A 192 -6.28 15.34 -8.10
CA SER A 192 -5.46 15.13 -6.92
C SER A 192 -5.83 13.83 -6.18
N GLY A 193 -7.11 13.50 -6.09
CA GLY A 193 -7.57 12.22 -5.57
C GLY A 193 -7.06 11.03 -6.39
N LEU A 194 -7.15 11.09 -7.73
CA LEU A 194 -6.65 10.07 -8.65
C LEU A 194 -5.12 9.90 -8.55
N MET A 195 -4.39 11.02 -8.39
CA MET A 195 -2.93 11.03 -8.18
C MET A 195 -2.52 10.50 -6.80
N SER A 196 -3.46 10.36 -5.87
CA SER A 196 -3.23 9.75 -4.56
C SER A 196 -3.52 8.25 -4.56
N LYS A 197 -4.67 7.83 -5.09
CA LYS A 197 -5.06 6.42 -5.24
C LYS A 197 -6.07 6.26 -6.39
N SER A 198 -5.82 5.33 -7.28
CA SER A 198 -6.69 5.07 -8.45
C SER A 198 -8.10 4.59 -8.10
N MET A 199 -8.37 4.11 -6.87
CA MET A 199 -9.72 3.70 -6.43
C MET A 199 -10.77 4.81 -6.59
N VAL A 200 -10.37 6.08 -6.60
CA VAL A 200 -11.25 7.25 -6.74
C VAL A 200 -11.84 7.39 -8.17
N VAL A 201 -11.45 6.55 -9.14
CA VAL A 201 -12.04 6.51 -10.51
C VAL A 201 -13.57 6.38 -10.52
N THR A 202 -14.15 5.90 -9.44
CA THR A 202 -15.61 5.75 -9.27
C THR A 202 -16.34 7.03 -8.87
N LEU A 203 -15.60 8.12 -8.55
CA LEU A 203 -16.20 9.38 -8.09
C LEU A 203 -17.24 9.95 -9.05
N PRO A 204 -17.08 9.95 -10.38
CA PRO A 204 -18.10 10.49 -11.29
C PRO A 204 -19.48 9.81 -11.15
N PHE A 205 -19.48 8.50 -10.85
CA PHE A 205 -20.74 7.77 -10.54
C PHE A 205 -21.32 8.23 -9.21
N VAL A 206 -20.49 8.48 -8.19
CA VAL A 206 -20.95 9.01 -6.90
C VAL A 206 -21.54 10.41 -7.07
N LEU A 207 -20.98 11.27 -7.92
CA LEU A 207 -21.57 12.58 -8.22
C LEU A 207 -22.96 12.45 -8.85
N LEU A 208 -23.17 11.47 -9.74
CA LEU A 208 -24.50 11.19 -10.30
C LEU A 208 -25.49 10.69 -9.23
N LEU A 209 -25.03 9.86 -8.30
CA LEU A 209 -25.84 9.42 -7.15
C LEU A 209 -26.20 10.60 -6.25
N LEU A 210 -25.29 11.55 -6.03
CA LEU A 210 -25.57 12.78 -5.26
C LEU A 210 -26.52 13.72 -6.01
N ASP A 211 -26.45 13.79 -7.34
CA ASP A 211 -27.44 14.52 -8.14
C ASP A 211 -28.84 13.93 -7.99
N TYR A 212 -28.97 12.61 -7.86
CA TYR A 212 -30.22 11.96 -7.55
C TYR A 212 -30.65 12.32 -6.11
N TRP A 213 -29.86 12.01 -5.11
CA TRP A 213 -30.07 12.39 -3.73
C TRP A 213 -28.71 12.58 -3.05
N PRO A 214 -28.50 13.63 -2.26
CA PRO A 214 -29.45 14.59 -1.67
C PRO A 214 -29.69 15.87 -2.49
N LEU A 215 -29.00 16.11 -3.61
CA LEU A 215 -29.07 17.37 -4.33
C LEU A 215 -30.40 17.53 -5.11
N GLY A 216 -31.07 16.43 -5.47
CA GLY A 216 -32.37 16.44 -6.15
C GLY A 216 -32.36 17.14 -7.49
N ARG A 217 -31.27 17.03 -8.26
CA ARG A 217 -31.14 17.59 -9.60
C ARG A 217 -31.85 16.78 -10.68
N THR A 218 -32.32 15.58 -10.32
CA THR A 218 -33.09 14.71 -11.21
C THR A 218 -34.60 14.83 -10.93
N GLN A 219 -35.42 14.58 -11.93
CA GLN A 219 -36.88 14.54 -11.78
C GLN A 219 -37.39 13.35 -10.93
N TRP A 220 -36.51 12.39 -10.57
CA TRP A 220 -36.89 11.13 -9.93
C TRP A 220 -36.81 11.17 -8.40
N ALA A 221 -36.12 12.16 -7.83
CA ALA A 221 -36.04 12.33 -6.39
C ALA A 221 -36.12 13.80 -5.99
N LYS A 222 -36.76 14.05 -4.83
CA LYS A 222 -36.81 15.40 -4.25
C LYS A 222 -35.47 15.74 -3.58
N PRO A 223 -35.05 17.02 -3.64
CA PRO A 223 -33.87 17.45 -2.88
C PRO A 223 -34.07 17.30 -1.38
N ALA A 224 -32.96 17.12 -0.66
CA ALA A 224 -33.03 17.13 0.81
C ALA A 224 -33.23 18.53 1.39
N ILE A 225 -32.89 19.59 0.62
CA ILE A 225 -33.04 20.99 1.02
C ILE A 225 -33.57 21.81 -0.17
N GLY A 226 -34.63 22.60 0.07
CA GLY A 226 -35.14 23.59 -0.88
C GLY A 226 -35.81 22.98 -2.12
N ASP A 227 -36.15 23.84 -3.07
CA ASP A 227 -36.65 23.45 -4.39
C ASP A 227 -35.47 23.23 -5.32
N GLY A 228 -35.15 21.98 -5.59
CA GLY A 228 -34.03 21.61 -6.48
C GLY A 228 -34.26 22.10 -7.92
N VAL A 229 -33.20 22.57 -8.57
CA VAL A 229 -33.24 22.84 -10.00
C VAL A 229 -33.07 21.51 -10.73
N THR A 230 -34.14 21.04 -11.36
CA THR A 230 -34.10 19.81 -12.16
C THR A 230 -33.31 20.05 -13.44
N VAL A 231 -32.38 19.16 -13.72
CA VAL A 231 -31.53 19.17 -14.91
C VAL A 231 -31.81 17.90 -15.71
N PRO A 232 -31.94 17.99 -17.03
CA PRO A 232 -32.12 16.81 -17.88
C PRO A 232 -31.00 15.78 -17.68
N PRO A 233 -31.28 14.48 -17.68
CA PRO A 233 -30.27 13.43 -17.44
C PRO A 233 -29.08 13.47 -18.41
N ASN A 234 -29.33 13.82 -19.68
CA ASN A 234 -28.28 13.98 -20.69
C ASN A 234 -27.30 15.12 -20.33
N GLN A 235 -27.82 16.24 -19.81
CA GLN A 235 -26.96 17.36 -19.37
C GLN A 235 -26.17 16.98 -18.10
N LEU A 236 -26.79 16.26 -17.15
CA LEU A 236 -26.07 15.73 -15.99
C LEU A 236 -24.94 14.81 -16.40
N LEU A 237 -25.15 13.95 -17.40
CA LEU A 237 -24.10 13.08 -17.92
C LEU A 237 -23.02 13.88 -18.66
N GLN A 238 -23.40 14.83 -19.52
CA GLN A 238 -22.45 15.69 -20.24
C GLN A 238 -21.55 16.47 -19.28
N GLU A 239 -22.10 16.98 -18.18
CA GLU A 239 -21.36 17.67 -17.11
C GLU A 239 -20.29 16.77 -16.48
N LYS A 240 -20.49 15.44 -16.44
CA LYS A 240 -19.54 14.48 -15.87
C LYS A 240 -18.58 13.86 -16.88
N LEU A 241 -18.79 14.05 -18.18
CA LEU A 241 -17.91 13.48 -19.21
C LEU A 241 -16.42 13.81 -19.00
N PRO A 242 -16.00 15.04 -18.65
CA PRO A 242 -14.60 15.35 -18.37
C PRO A 242 -14.06 14.58 -17.14
N PHE A 243 -14.89 14.33 -16.12
CA PHE A 243 -14.49 13.53 -14.96
C PHE A 243 -14.40 12.04 -15.32
N PHE A 244 -15.30 11.52 -16.16
CA PHE A 244 -15.16 10.16 -16.69
C PHE A 244 -13.91 10.00 -17.56
N ALA A 245 -13.56 11.01 -18.35
CA ALA A 245 -12.33 11.02 -19.14
C ALA A 245 -11.08 10.98 -18.23
N LEU A 246 -11.02 11.81 -17.18
CA LEU A 246 -9.94 11.76 -16.19
C LEU A 246 -9.86 10.40 -15.48
N ALA A 247 -11.00 9.82 -15.11
CA ALA A 247 -11.07 8.49 -14.49
C ALA A 247 -10.56 7.40 -15.46
N ALA A 248 -10.95 7.46 -16.75
CA ALA A 248 -10.50 6.52 -17.76
C ALA A 248 -8.98 6.61 -17.99
N VAL A 249 -8.43 7.83 -18.09
CA VAL A 249 -6.99 8.03 -18.22
C VAL A 249 -6.25 7.45 -17.00
N SER A 250 -6.69 7.74 -15.78
CA SER A 250 -6.10 7.18 -14.56
C SER A 250 -6.19 5.65 -14.51
N GLY A 251 -7.34 5.08 -14.95
CA GLY A 251 -7.53 3.64 -15.05
C GLY A 251 -6.57 2.99 -16.06
N LEU A 252 -6.41 3.60 -17.25
CA LEU A 252 -5.48 3.14 -18.28
C LEU A 252 -4.02 3.20 -17.79
N VAL A 253 -3.64 4.29 -17.11
CA VAL A 253 -2.31 4.43 -16.50
C VAL A 253 -2.06 3.33 -15.46
N THR A 254 -3.04 3.05 -14.62
CA THR A 254 -2.94 1.98 -13.59
C THR A 254 -2.81 0.60 -14.25
N LEU A 255 -3.63 0.31 -15.26
CA LEU A 255 -3.55 -0.95 -16.01
C LEU A 255 -2.21 -1.09 -16.73
N TRP A 256 -1.71 -0.03 -17.37
CA TRP A 256 -0.40 -0.01 -18.00
C TRP A 256 0.73 -0.36 -17.01
N GLY A 257 0.71 0.24 -15.81
CA GLY A 257 1.69 -0.07 -14.77
C GLY A 257 1.66 -1.55 -14.34
N GLN A 258 0.48 -2.17 -14.31
CA GLN A 258 0.28 -3.56 -13.90
C GLN A 258 0.60 -4.61 -14.98
N THR A 259 0.75 -4.23 -16.26
CA THR A 259 1.13 -5.16 -17.34
C THR A 259 2.61 -5.54 -17.31
N LYS A 260 3.40 -4.90 -16.46
CA LYS A 260 4.85 -5.15 -16.34
C LYS A 260 5.12 -6.45 -15.54
N PRO A 261 6.31 -7.08 -15.69
CA PRO A 261 6.66 -8.29 -14.97
C PRO A 261 6.44 -8.12 -13.45
N GLY A 262 5.66 -9.01 -12.85
CA GLY A 262 5.28 -8.96 -11.42
C GLY A 262 3.87 -8.44 -11.12
N GLY A 263 3.20 -7.72 -12.03
CA GLY A 263 1.91 -7.07 -11.75
C GLY A 263 0.67 -7.96 -11.98
N MET A 264 0.25 -8.14 -13.22
CA MET A 264 -1.04 -8.77 -13.58
C MET A 264 -1.02 -10.29 -13.77
N GLY A 265 0.12 -10.96 -13.58
CA GLY A 265 0.25 -12.40 -13.83
C GLY A 265 -0.74 -13.29 -13.06
N LEU A 266 -1.27 -12.81 -11.93
CA LEU A 266 -2.27 -13.52 -11.12
C LEU A 266 -3.70 -13.43 -11.69
N LEU A 267 -4.08 -12.32 -12.33
CA LEU A 267 -5.41 -12.17 -12.95
C LEU A 267 -5.60 -13.13 -14.14
N ALA A 268 -4.57 -13.28 -14.97
CA ALA A 268 -4.60 -14.20 -16.11
C ALA A 268 -4.72 -15.68 -15.67
N LYS A 269 -4.34 -15.98 -14.41
CA LYS A 269 -4.38 -17.35 -13.84
C LYS A 269 -5.69 -17.70 -13.13
N MET A 270 -6.58 -16.71 -12.85
CA MET A 270 -7.85 -16.95 -12.14
C MET A 270 -9.05 -16.98 -13.09
N PRO A 271 -9.81 -18.11 -13.14
CA PRO A 271 -11.04 -18.21 -13.90
C PRO A 271 -12.05 -17.11 -13.50
N LEU A 272 -12.77 -16.54 -14.48
CA LEU A 272 -13.76 -15.49 -14.25
C LEU A 272 -14.82 -15.91 -13.21
N GLY A 273 -15.26 -17.18 -13.24
CA GLY A 273 -16.23 -17.71 -12.26
C GLY A 273 -15.74 -17.61 -10.81
N MET A 274 -14.45 -17.89 -10.56
CA MET A 274 -13.87 -17.75 -9.22
C MET A 274 -13.79 -16.28 -8.80
N ARG A 275 -13.49 -15.37 -9.73
CA ARG A 275 -13.45 -13.92 -9.45
C ARG A 275 -14.83 -13.38 -9.07
N ILE A 276 -15.88 -13.80 -9.80
CA ILE A 276 -17.28 -13.45 -9.50
C ILE A 276 -17.68 -14.04 -8.14
N ALA A 277 -17.38 -15.30 -7.89
CA ALA A 277 -17.69 -15.95 -6.62
C ALA A 277 -17.03 -15.24 -5.43
N ASN A 278 -15.73 -14.90 -5.55
CA ASN A 278 -15.02 -14.13 -4.54
C ASN A 278 -15.63 -12.73 -4.34
N ALA A 279 -15.97 -12.03 -5.42
CA ALA A 279 -16.58 -10.70 -5.34
C ALA A 279 -17.92 -10.72 -4.58
N LEU A 280 -18.79 -11.70 -4.87
CA LEU A 280 -20.07 -11.86 -4.17
C LEU A 280 -19.87 -12.08 -2.65
N LEU A 281 -18.94 -12.99 -2.31
CA LEU A 281 -18.61 -13.27 -0.91
C LEU A 281 -18.00 -12.05 -0.22
N SER A 282 -17.14 -11.29 -0.91
CA SER A 282 -16.48 -10.12 -0.36
C SER A 282 -17.48 -8.96 -0.12
N TYR A 283 -18.42 -8.72 -1.03
CA TYR A 283 -19.51 -7.77 -0.79
C TYR A 283 -20.30 -8.12 0.48
N ALA A 284 -20.72 -9.38 0.61
CA ALA A 284 -21.44 -9.83 1.81
C ALA A 284 -20.53 -9.78 3.06
N GLY A 285 -19.28 -10.17 2.92
CA GLY A 285 -18.28 -10.16 4.00
C GLY A 285 -18.03 -8.76 4.56
N TYR A 286 -17.90 -7.73 3.71
CA TYR A 286 -17.74 -6.34 4.18
C TYR A 286 -18.97 -5.82 4.95
N ILE A 287 -20.18 -6.18 4.53
CA ILE A 287 -21.39 -5.86 5.29
C ILE A 287 -21.36 -6.55 6.65
N GLY A 288 -20.97 -7.84 6.68
CA GLY A 288 -20.81 -8.58 7.93
C GLY A 288 -19.79 -7.93 8.87
N LYS A 289 -18.62 -7.55 8.37
CA LYS A 289 -17.57 -6.86 9.14
C LYS A 289 -17.94 -5.43 9.52
N MET A 290 -18.78 -4.75 8.75
CA MET A 290 -19.35 -3.46 9.17
C MET A 290 -20.27 -3.62 10.39
N LEU A 291 -21.09 -4.67 10.43
CA LEU A 291 -22.03 -4.90 11.53
C LEU A 291 -21.35 -5.54 12.76
N TRP A 292 -20.34 -6.38 12.52
CA TRP A 292 -19.62 -7.12 13.54
C TRP A 292 -18.10 -7.10 13.23
N PRO A 293 -17.39 -6.01 13.59
CA PRO A 293 -16.01 -5.78 13.18
C PRO A 293 -14.99 -6.52 14.06
N THR A 294 -15.03 -7.86 14.02
CA THR A 294 -14.08 -8.74 14.71
C THR A 294 -13.28 -9.58 13.71
N GLY A 295 -12.12 -10.10 14.14
CA GLY A 295 -11.26 -10.90 13.28
C GLY A 295 -10.78 -10.13 12.05
N LEU A 296 -10.48 -8.84 12.21
CA LEU A 296 -9.91 -8.00 11.15
C LEU A 296 -8.43 -8.34 10.97
N ALA A 297 -8.00 -8.50 9.72
CA ALA A 297 -6.64 -8.91 9.39
C ALA A 297 -6.06 -8.09 8.25
N VAL A 298 -4.75 -7.89 8.27
CA VAL A 298 -4.02 -7.20 7.20
C VAL A 298 -4.08 -7.94 5.85
N TRP A 299 -4.32 -9.25 5.91
CA TRP A 299 -4.39 -10.10 4.72
C TRP A 299 -5.40 -11.22 4.89
N TYR A 300 -6.34 -11.32 3.96
CA TYR A 300 -7.31 -12.43 3.89
C TYR A 300 -6.95 -13.30 2.69
N PRO A 301 -6.42 -14.52 2.91
CA PRO A 301 -6.06 -15.42 1.83
C PRO A 301 -7.24 -15.76 0.93
N LEU A 302 -6.99 -15.84 -0.36
CA LEU A 302 -7.97 -16.36 -1.30
C LEU A 302 -7.90 -17.88 -1.29
N HIS A 303 -9.01 -18.52 -0.91
CA HIS A 303 -9.11 -19.98 -0.91
C HIS A 303 -9.70 -20.49 -2.23
N PRO A 304 -9.10 -21.49 -2.88
CA PRO A 304 -9.63 -22.04 -4.13
C PRO A 304 -10.95 -22.79 -3.95
N GLY A 305 -11.23 -23.31 -2.74
CA GLY A 305 -12.43 -24.10 -2.43
C GLY A 305 -13.59 -23.26 -1.88
N LEU A 306 -14.12 -22.31 -2.67
CA LEU A 306 -15.28 -21.50 -2.25
C LEU A 306 -16.55 -22.37 -2.21
N SER A 307 -17.29 -22.33 -1.09
CA SER A 307 -18.56 -23.02 -0.96
C SER A 307 -19.60 -22.48 -1.93
N ALA A 308 -20.10 -23.31 -2.83
CA ALA A 308 -21.15 -22.93 -3.78
C ALA A 308 -22.42 -22.43 -3.06
N ALA A 309 -22.79 -23.05 -1.94
CA ALA A 309 -23.93 -22.59 -1.13
C ALA A 309 -23.71 -21.19 -0.55
N ALA A 310 -22.50 -20.89 -0.07
CA ALA A 310 -22.17 -19.56 0.43
C ALA A 310 -22.19 -18.51 -0.70
N VAL A 311 -21.65 -18.85 -1.87
CA VAL A 311 -21.67 -17.96 -3.05
C VAL A 311 -23.10 -17.69 -3.52
N MET A 312 -23.94 -18.71 -3.62
CA MET A 312 -25.36 -18.56 -3.99
C MET A 312 -26.12 -17.73 -2.93
N GLY A 313 -25.90 -18.02 -1.64
CA GLY A 313 -26.51 -17.26 -0.54
C GLY A 313 -26.15 -15.79 -0.57
N ALA A 314 -24.85 -15.47 -0.77
CA ALA A 314 -24.39 -14.09 -0.92
C ALA A 314 -25.02 -13.42 -2.15
N GLY A 315 -25.04 -14.10 -3.31
CA GLY A 315 -25.65 -13.59 -4.54
C GLY A 315 -27.14 -13.30 -4.38
N VAL A 316 -27.90 -14.26 -3.85
CA VAL A 316 -29.36 -14.08 -3.57
C VAL A 316 -29.57 -12.93 -2.59
N GLY A 317 -28.79 -12.85 -1.50
CA GLY A 317 -28.87 -11.77 -0.52
C GLY A 317 -28.62 -10.39 -1.14
N LEU A 318 -27.58 -10.25 -1.96
CA LEU A 318 -27.26 -8.99 -2.64
C LEU A 318 -28.37 -8.60 -3.63
N ILE A 319 -28.91 -9.56 -4.39
CA ILE A 319 -30.04 -9.32 -5.30
C ILE A 319 -31.28 -8.89 -4.50
N ALA A 320 -31.61 -9.57 -3.40
CA ALA A 320 -32.76 -9.23 -2.57
C ALA A 320 -32.65 -7.83 -1.96
N VAL A 321 -31.47 -7.46 -1.43
CA VAL A 321 -31.23 -6.10 -0.92
C VAL A 321 -31.32 -5.07 -2.04
N THR A 322 -30.74 -5.35 -3.22
CA THR A 322 -30.82 -4.44 -4.38
C THR A 322 -32.29 -4.23 -4.82
N ALA A 323 -33.08 -5.30 -4.91
CA ALA A 323 -34.50 -5.23 -5.24
C ALA A 323 -35.27 -4.43 -4.19
N ALA A 324 -35.04 -4.65 -2.89
CA ALA A 324 -35.65 -3.89 -1.80
C ALA A 324 -35.30 -2.39 -1.85
N VAL A 325 -34.05 -2.05 -2.15
CA VAL A 325 -33.56 -0.68 -2.33
C VAL A 325 -34.26 0.00 -3.50
N ILE A 326 -34.37 -0.68 -4.65
CA ILE A 326 -35.05 -0.13 -5.84
C ILE A 326 -36.54 0.04 -5.56
N TRP A 327 -37.18 -0.94 -4.92
CA TRP A 327 -38.59 -0.86 -4.52
C TRP A 327 -38.87 0.29 -3.54
N GLY A 328 -37.95 0.48 -2.56
CA GLY A 328 -38.01 1.56 -1.57
C GLY A 328 -37.58 2.95 -2.10
N ALA A 329 -37.04 3.05 -3.32
CA ALA A 329 -36.41 4.25 -3.86
C ALA A 329 -37.26 5.53 -3.79
N ARG A 330 -38.59 5.40 -4.06
CA ARG A 330 -39.52 6.54 -4.02
C ARG A 330 -39.76 7.08 -2.61
N ARG A 331 -39.66 6.22 -1.58
CA ARG A 331 -39.88 6.58 -0.17
C ARG A 331 -38.59 6.96 0.55
N GLY A 332 -37.46 6.35 0.12
CA GLY A 332 -36.15 6.53 0.72
C GLY A 332 -35.05 6.63 -0.34
N PRO A 333 -34.93 7.78 -1.03
CA PRO A 333 -33.92 7.92 -2.10
C PRO A 333 -32.48 7.75 -1.60
N TRP A 334 -32.21 7.99 -0.30
CA TRP A 334 -30.94 7.71 0.35
C TRP A 334 -30.54 6.23 0.31
N LEU A 335 -31.52 5.31 0.21
CA LEU A 335 -31.25 3.88 0.06
C LEU A 335 -30.51 3.60 -1.25
N VAL A 336 -30.97 4.19 -2.34
CA VAL A 336 -30.34 4.07 -3.67
C VAL A 336 -28.93 4.66 -3.64
N THR A 337 -28.81 5.90 -3.16
CA THR A 337 -27.51 6.56 -3.07
C THR A 337 -26.54 5.77 -2.21
N GLY A 338 -26.93 5.35 -1.02
CA GLY A 338 -26.05 4.61 -0.11
C GLY A 338 -25.66 3.24 -0.64
N TRP A 339 -26.59 2.48 -1.19
CA TRP A 339 -26.36 1.14 -1.70
C TRP A 339 -25.48 1.13 -2.94
N PHE A 340 -25.79 1.95 -3.95
CA PHE A 340 -25.01 2.01 -5.18
C PHE A 340 -23.67 2.73 -5.01
N TRP A 341 -23.53 3.62 -4.01
CA TRP A 341 -22.24 4.12 -3.58
C TRP A 341 -21.37 2.96 -3.07
N TYR A 342 -21.89 2.14 -2.15
CA TYR A 342 -21.18 0.98 -1.62
C TYR A 342 -20.77 -0.01 -2.72
N LEU A 343 -21.73 -0.44 -3.54
CA LEU A 343 -21.44 -1.40 -4.62
C LEU A 343 -20.46 -0.82 -5.64
N GLY A 344 -20.71 0.38 -6.13
CA GLY A 344 -19.95 1.01 -7.21
C GLY A 344 -18.52 1.31 -6.83
N MET A 345 -18.29 1.79 -5.61
CA MET A 345 -16.94 2.11 -5.16
C MET A 345 -16.05 0.89 -4.90
N LEU A 346 -16.62 -0.27 -4.65
CA LEU A 346 -15.85 -1.51 -4.50
C LEU A 346 -15.45 -2.15 -5.83
N VAL A 347 -16.12 -1.85 -6.95
CA VAL A 347 -15.86 -2.47 -8.26
C VAL A 347 -14.37 -2.53 -8.64
N PRO A 348 -13.57 -1.46 -8.49
CA PRO A 348 -12.16 -1.50 -8.86
C PRO A 348 -11.32 -2.47 -8.04
N VAL A 349 -11.70 -2.74 -6.78
CA VAL A 349 -10.87 -3.46 -5.79
C VAL A 349 -11.48 -4.77 -5.30
N ILE A 350 -12.71 -5.11 -5.70
CA ILE A 350 -13.42 -6.32 -5.23
C ILE A 350 -12.88 -7.63 -5.83
N GLY A 351 -11.84 -7.57 -6.66
CA GLY A 351 -11.24 -8.74 -7.30
C GLY A 351 -11.80 -9.07 -8.68
N LEU A 352 -12.67 -8.22 -9.26
CA LEU A 352 -13.15 -8.37 -10.64
C LEU A 352 -12.13 -7.87 -11.66
N LEU A 353 -11.45 -6.74 -11.36
CA LEU A 353 -10.51 -6.05 -12.25
C LEU A 353 -9.06 -6.20 -11.77
N GLN A 354 -8.83 -6.32 -10.47
CA GLN A 354 -7.51 -6.52 -9.87
C GLN A 354 -7.44 -7.86 -9.13
N GLY A 355 -6.33 -8.58 -9.26
CA GLY A 355 -6.07 -9.84 -8.56
C GLY A 355 -4.71 -9.77 -7.89
N GLY A 356 -4.69 -9.65 -6.55
CA GLY A 356 -3.47 -9.66 -5.73
C GLY A 356 -3.34 -10.90 -4.85
N GLY A 357 -4.07 -12.00 -5.12
CA GLY A 357 -4.08 -13.19 -4.24
C GLY A 357 -4.80 -12.97 -2.91
N VAL A 358 -5.46 -11.81 -2.73
CA VAL A 358 -6.27 -11.44 -1.58
C VAL A 358 -7.74 -11.68 -1.90
N SER A 359 -8.50 -12.28 -0.98
CA SER A 359 -9.95 -12.36 -1.12
C SER A 359 -10.63 -11.02 -0.86
N MET A 360 -10.20 -10.31 0.18
CA MET A 360 -10.70 -9.00 0.61
C MET A 360 -9.60 -8.27 1.42
N ALA A 361 -9.75 -6.96 1.65
CA ALA A 361 -8.91 -6.18 2.55
C ALA A 361 -9.75 -5.10 3.24
N ASP A 362 -9.53 -4.90 4.53
CA ASP A 362 -10.35 -3.97 5.33
C ASP A 362 -10.24 -2.54 4.80
N ARG A 363 -9.05 -2.12 4.34
CA ARG A 363 -8.77 -0.83 3.70
C ARG A 363 -9.62 -0.52 2.47
N PHE A 364 -10.08 -1.54 1.73
CA PHE A 364 -10.95 -1.32 0.56
C PHE A 364 -12.31 -0.75 0.93
N THR A 365 -12.69 -0.83 2.20
CA THR A 365 -13.96 -0.31 2.71
C THR A 365 -13.91 1.18 3.06
N TYR A 366 -12.74 1.84 3.02
CA TYR A 366 -12.52 3.19 3.55
C TYR A 366 -13.54 4.22 3.03
N LEU A 367 -13.77 4.31 1.73
CA LEU A 367 -14.78 5.18 1.14
C LEU A 367 -16.14 4.49 0.91
N PRO A 368 -16.21 3.22 0.49
CA PRO A 368 -17.48 2.54 0.21
C PRO A 368 -18.48 2.53 1.37
N LEU A 369 -18.02 2.30 2.60
CA LEU A 369 -18.93 2.22 3.76
C LEU A 369 -19.61 3.53 4.11
N VAL A 370 -19.14 4.68 3.65
CA VAL A 370 -19.83 5.96 3.81
C VAL A 370 -21.26 5.86 3.24
N GLY A 371 -21.42 5.17 2.09
CA GLY A 371 -22.74 4.91 1.51
C GLY A 371 -23.66 4.13 2.44
N LEU A 372 -23.16 3.03 3.04
CA LEU A 372 -23.96 2.24 4.00
C LEU A 372 -24.26 3.01 5.29
N PHE A 373 -23.32 3.82 5.78
CA PHE A 373 -23.57 4.67 6.94
C PHE A 373 -24.69 5.71 6.66
N ILE A 374 -24.69 6.32 5.47
CA ILE A 374 -25.77 7.20 5.03
C ILE A 374 -27.08 6.41 5.00
N MET A 375 -27.11 5.25 4.36
CA MET A 375 -28.29 4.40 4.24
C MET A 375 -28.88 4.07 5.62
N LEU A 376 -28.06 3.66 6.58
CA LEU A 376 -28.49 3.34 7.95
C LEU A 376 -29.03 4.57 8.68
N CYS A 377 -28.29 5.70 8.66
CA CYS A 377 -28.65 6.89 9.43
C CYS A 377 -29.94 7.56 8.93
N TRP A 378 -30.17 7.58 7.63
CA TRP A 378 -31.41 8.16 7.08
C TRP A 378 -32.58 7.20 7.15
N SER A 379 -32.39 5.91 7.37
CA SER A 379 -33.44 4.93 7.59
C SER A 379 -34.09 5.03 8.98
N VAL A 380 -33.48 5.76 9.94
CA VAL A 380 -34.09 6.06 11.23
C VAL A 380 -35.29 7.00 10.99
N PRO A 381 -36.55 6.60 11.34
CA PRO A 381 -37.72 7.40 11.04
C PRO A 381 -37.73 8.76 11.79
N ALA A 382 -38.27 9.80 11.16
CA ALA A 382 -38.34 11.13 11.78
C ALA A 382 -39.15 11.13 13.11
N HIS A 383 -40.25 10.38 13.17
CA HIS A 383 -41.08 10.27 14.38
C HIS A 383 -40.33 9.67 15.60
N ALA A 384 -39.24 8.90 15.36
CA ALA A 384 -38.37 8.43 16.44
C ALA A 384 -37.64 9.56 17.16
N MET A 385 -37.45 10.70 16.47
CA MET A 385 -36.80 11.88 17.05
C MET A 385 -37.81 12.88 17.66
N GLU A 386 -39.12 12.70 17.40
CA GLU A 386 -40.19 13.54 17.94
C GLU A 386 -40.72 13.03 19.29
N ARG A 387 -40.80 11.70 19.45
CA ARG A 387 -41.23 11.07 20.70
C ARG A 387 -40.06 10.98 21.68
N TRP A 388 -40.18 11.57 22.86
CA TRP A 388 -39.11 11.66 23.86
C TRP A 388 -38.45 10.31 24.15
N ASN A 389 -39.24 9.27 24.44
CA ASN A 389 -38.73 7.95 24.76
C ASN A 389 -37.93 7.33 23.60
N LEU A 390 -38.45 7.40 22.37
CA LEU A 390 -37.77 6.89 21.17
C LEU A 390 -36.51 7.68 20.85
N LYS A 391 -36.54 9.00 21.04
CA LYS A 391 -35.36 9.87 20.89
C LYS A 391 -34.25 9.48 21.86
N VAL A 392 -34.60 9.30 23.16
CA VAL A 392 -33.62 8.86 24.16
C VAL A 392 -33.01 7.49 23.79
N ILE A 393 -33.87 6.52 23.45
CA ILE A 393 -33.42 5.18 23.03
C ILE A 393 -32.50 5.29 21.81
N THR A 394 -32.87 6.07 20.80
CA THR A 394 -32.06 6.24 19.58
C THR A 394 -30.69 6.89 19.89
N CYS A 395 -30.68 7.93 20.73
CA CYS A 395 -29.43 8.59 21.13
C CYS A 395 -28.54 7.67 21.96
N VAL A 396 -29.09 6.90 22.89
CA VAL A 396 -28.34 5.93 23.71
C VAL A 396 -27.78 4.82 22.84
N ALA A 397 -28.59 4.28 21.92
CA ALA A 397 -28.11 3.26 20.97
C ALA A 397 -26.99 3.79 20.06
N ALA A 398 -27.15 5.00 19.53
CA ALA A 398 -26.11 5.64 18.72
C ALA A 398 -24.82 5.86 19.52
N ALA A 399 -24.90 6.36 20.75
CA ALA A 399 -23.74 6.53 21.62
C ALA A 399 -23.08 5.19 21.94
N ALA A 400 -23.86 4.15 22.26
CA ALA A 400 -23.34 2.80 22.51
C ALA A 400 -22.58 2.25 21.31
N VAL A 401 -23.12 2.39 20.08
CA VAL A 401 -22.44 1.98 18.85
C VAL A 401 -21.09 2.70 18.69
N LEU A 402 -21.05 4.02 18.88
CA LEU A 402 -19.81 4.79 18.77
C LEU A 402 -18.77 4.39 19.82
N VAL A 403 -19.20 4.15 21.07
CA VAL A 403 -18.32 3.69 22.16
C VAL A 403 -17.74 2.31 21.83
N VAL A 404 -18.58 1.38 21.37
CA VAL A 404 -18.12 0.04 20.95
C VAL A 404 -17.17 0.14 19.76
N CYS A 405 -17.49 0.93 18.75
CA CYS A 405 -16.59 1.16 17.62
C CYS A 405 -15.26 1.73 18.07
N ALA A 406 -15.25 2.74 18.93
CA ALA A 406 -14.03 3.36 19.44
C ALA A 406 -13.18 2.37 20.26
N ALA A 407 -13.82 1.57 21.13
CA ALA A 407 -13.14 0.54 21.93
C ALA A 407 -12.52 -0.55 21.04
N LEU A 408 -13.26 -1.08 20.07
CA LEU A 408 -12.76 -2.08 19.13
C LEU A 408 -11.68 -1.52 18.22
N SER A 409 -11.81 -0.28 17.76
CA SER A 409 -10.75 0.40 16.98
C SER A 409 -9.49 0.56 17.80
N ARG A 410 -9.62 0.91 19.09
CA ARG A 410 -8.46 1.05 19.99
C ARG A 410 -7.70 -0.27 20.13
N VAL A 411 -8.43 -1.39 20.27
CA VAL A 411 -7.83 -2.73 20.28
C VAL A 411 -7.20 -3.06 18.92
N GLN A 412 -7.89 -2.77 17.83
CA GLN A 412 -7.39 -3.05 16.48
C GLN A 412 -6.13 -2.24 16.14
N VAL A 413 -6.02 -0.99 16.63
CA VAL A 413 -4.84 -0.15 16.45
C VAL A 413 -3.61 -0.80 17.07
N GLU A 414 -3.74 -1.50 18.22
CA GLU A 414 -2.62 -2.14 18.91
C GLU A 414 -1.96 -3.27 18.11
N TYR A 415 -2.70 -3.91 17.20
CA TYR A 415 -2.13 -4.93 16.32
C TYR A 415 -1.18 -4.35 15.26
N TRP A 416 -1.18 -3.02 15.05
CA TRP A 416 -0.30 -2.31 14.11
C TRP A 416 0.98 -1.77 14.77
N LYS A 417 1.27 -2.18 16.01
CA LYS A 417 2.41 -1.69 16.77
C LYS A 417 3.75 -2.04 16.14
N ASP A 418 3.88 -3.27 15.68
CA ASP A 418 5.05 -3.79 14.98
C ASP A 418 4.66 -4.97 14.07
N SER A 419 5.60 -5.39 13.24
CA SER A 419 5.36 -6.46 12.25
C SER A 419 5.08 -7.82 12.89
N GLU A 420 5.72 -8.16 14.02
CA GLU A 420 5.55 -9.46 14.67
C GLU A 420 4.13 -9.60 15.22
N ILE A 421 3.65 -8.60 15.97
CA ILE A 421 2.28 -8.55 16.50
C ILE A 421 1.25 -8.59 15.36
N LEU A 422 1.50 -7.83 14.26
CA LEU A 422 0.60 -7.75 13.12
C LEU A 422 0.38 -9.12 12.46
N PHE A 423 1.48 -9.83 12.12
CA PHE A 423 1.37 -11.12 11.43
C PHE A 423 0.94 -12.23 12.38
N GLN A 424 1.32 -12.19 13.66
CA GLN A 424 0.82 -13.14 14.65
C GLN A 424 -0.70 -12.99 14.82
N HIS A 425 -1.22 -11.76 14.88
CA HIS A 425 -2.66 -11.52 14.91
C HIS A 425 -3.34 -12.04 13.64
N ALA A 426 -2.76 -11.79 12.46
CA ALA A 426 -3.30 -12.30 11.20
C ALA A 426 -3.39 -13.84 11.20
N LEU A 427 -2.38 -14.54 11.73
CA LEU A 427 -2.42 -16.01 11.87
C LEU A 427 -3.50 -16.50 12.85
N ASN A 428 -3.79 -15.73 13.90
CA ASN A 428 -4.79 -16.09 14.90
C ASN A 428 -6.23 -15.95 14.38
N VAL A 429 -6.48 -15.03 13.42
CA VAL A 429 -7.83 -14.68 12.96
C VAL A 429 -8.14 -15.14 11.53
N THR A 430 -7.15 -15.67 10.81
CA THR A 430 -7.32 -16.22 9.46
C THR A 430 -6.85 -17.66 9.38
N ARG A 431 -7.38 -18.42 8.42
CA ARG A 431 -6.91 -19.78 8.14
C ARG A 431 -6.00 -19.78 6.92
N ASP A 432 -5.05 -20.70 6.89
CA ASP A 432 -4.17 -20.96 5.74
C ASP A 432 -3.49 -19.67 5.20
N ASN A 433 -3.01 -18.83 6.11
CA ASN A 433 -2.40 -17.55 5.77
C ASN A 433 -0.89 -17.73 5.49
N TRP A 434 -0.61 -18.21 4.27
CA TRP A 434 0.76 -18.44 3.79
C TRP A 434 1.61 -17.16 3.81
N LEU A 435 1.01 -15.98 3.50
CA LEU A 435 1.73 -14.70 3.51
C LEU A 435 2.16 -14.31 4.92
N ALA A 436 1.26 -14.42 5.90
CA ALA A 436 1.58 -14.10 7.29
C ALA A 436 2.65 -15.05 7.84
N HIS A 437 2.62 -16.34 7.48
CA HIS A 437 3.70 -17.26 7.83
C HIS A 437 5.03 -16.84 7.20
N ASN A 438 5.07 -16.52 5.90
CA ASN A 438 6.30 -16.07 5.24
C ASN A 438 6.87 -14.82 5.92
N ASN A 439 6.05 -13.79 6.10
CA ASN A 439 6.51 -12.52 6.66
C ASN A 439 6.95 -12.65 8.14
N LEU A 440 6.27 -13.47 8.93
CA LEU A 440 6.70 -13.76 10.29
C LEU A 440 8.05 -14.52 10.29
N GLY A 441 8.25 -15.43 9.32
CA GLY A 441 9.55 -16.07 9.08
C GLY A 441 10.67 -15.06 8.83
N VAL A 442 10.43 -14.05 7.98
CA VAL A 442 11.41 -12.98 7.69
C VAL A 442 11.76 -12.19 8.96
N ILE A 443 10.77 -11.87 9.78
CA ILE A 443 10.98 -11.12 11.03
C ILE A 443 11.79 -11.94 12.01
N LEU A 444 11.45 -13.21 12.22
CA LEU A 444 12.15 -14.13 13.10
C LEU A 444 13.59 -14.37 12.64
N GLN A 445 13.82 -14.49 11.33
CA GLN A 445 15.16 -14.62 10.74
C GLN A 445 16.01 -13.38 11.02
N ARG A 446 15.47 -12.17 10.83
CA ARG A 446 16.15 -10.92 11.17
C ARG A 446 16.45 -10.80 12.67
N ALA A 447 15.61 -11.37 13.53
CA ALA A 447 15.81 -11.45 14.97
C ALA A 447 16.80 -12.56 15.40
N GLY A 448 17.40 -13.31 14.46
CA GLY A 448 18.32 -14.42 14.75
C GLY A 448 17.65 -15.74 15.16
N LYS A 449 16.30 -15.80 15.17
CA LYS A 449 15.52 -17.01 15.48
C LYS A 449 15.36 -17.91 14.26
N ILE A 450 16.49 -18.36 13.67
CA ILE A 450 16.53 -19.01 12.36
C ILE A 450 15.67 -20.28 12.29
N GLN A 451 15.69 -21.13 13.34
CA GLN A 451 14.93 -22.37 13.36
C GLN A 451 13.41 -22.14 13.36
N GLU A 452 12.94 -21.14 14.10
CA GLU A 452 11.53 -20.73 14.09
C GLU A 452 11.13 -20.20 12.72
N ALA A 453 12.01 -19.40 12.09
CA ALA A 453 11.79 -18.87 10.73
C ALA A 453 11.64 -20.00 9.70
N ILE A 454 12.51 -21.02 9.73
CA ILE A 454 12.42 -22.21 8.88
C ILE A 454 11.05 -22.87 9.02
N GLY A 455 10.59 -23.10 10.27
CA GLY A 455 9.28 -23.69 10.52
C GLY A 455 8.11 -22.88 9.95
N HIS A 456 8.24 -21.55 9.94
CA HIS A 456 7.22 -20.66 9.35
C HIS A 456 7.26 -20.70 7.82
N TYR A 457 8.42 -20.67 7.18
CA TYR A 457 8.54 -20.81 5.71
C TYR A 457 8.00 -22.15 5.22
N GLU A 458 8.32 -23.25 5.91
CA GLU A 458 7.78 -24.57 5.59
C GLU A 458 6.24 -24.62 5.70
N ARG A 459 5.65 -23.95 6.71
CA ARG A 459 4.18 -23.84 6.82
C ARG A 459 3.60 -23.05 5.67
N ALA A 460 4.23 -21.93 5.28
CA ALA A 460 3.82 -21.15 4.11
C ALA A 460 3.81 -22.01 2.84
N LEU A 461 4.85 -22.81 2.61
CA LEU A 461 4.99 -23.69 1.46
C LEU A 461 4.03 -24.90 1.49
N ARG A 462 3.70 -25.44 2.67
CA ARG A 462 2.65 -26.47 2.80
C ARG A 462 1.27 -25.93 2.39
N ILE A 463 0.98 -24.67 2.71
CA ILE A 463 -0.29 -24.02 2.34
C ILE A 463 -0.29 -23.65 0.86
N LYS A 464 0.79 -23.07 0.36
CA LYS A 464 0.92 -22.59 -1.02
C LYS A 464 2.24 -23.05 -1.64
N PRO A 465 2.30 -24.27 -2.20
CA PRO A 465 3.51 -24.82 -2.81
C PRO A 465 4.05 -24.05 -4.03
N SER A 466 3.25 -23.12 -4.58
CA SER A 466 3.67 -22.25 -5.69
C SER A 466 4.16 -20.87 -5.25
N TYR A 467 4.46 -20.68 -3.96
CA TYR A 467 4.92 -19.39 -3.46
C TYR A 467 6.45 -19.31 -3.47
N ALA A 468 6.99 -18.79 -4.56
CA ALA A 468 8.42 -18.77 -4.85
C ALA A 468 9.26 -18.01 -3.80
N ASP A 469 8.75 -16.89 -3.27
CA ASP A 469 9.47 -16.10 -2.26
C ASP A 469 9.76 -16.89 -0.97
N SER A 470 8.84 -17.77 -0.56
CA SER A 470 9.10 -18.62 0.61
C SER A 470 10.20 -19.66 0.35
N TYR A 471 10.36 -20.12 -0.88
CA TYR A 471 11.51 -20.99 -1.23
C TYR A 471 12.82 -20.22 -1.18
N ILE A 472 12.85 -18.97 -1.65
CA ILE A 472 14.04 -18.11 -1.55
C ILE A 472 14.40 -17.90 -0.09
N ASN A 473 13.45 -17.48 0.73
CA ASN A 473 13.66 -17.18 2.14
C ASN A 473 14.07 -18.43 2.94
N LEU A 474 13.44 -19.57 2.68
CA LEU A 474 13.81 -20.85 3.29
C LEU A 474 15.23 -21.26 2.90
N GLY A 475 15.59 -21.12 1.63
CA GLY A 475 16.94 -21.38 1.17
C GLY A 475 17.99 -20.50 1.87
N VAL A 476 17.71 -19.20 2.04
CA VAL A 476 18.60 -18.28 2.77
C VAL A 476 18.74 -18.72 4.25
N ALA A 477 17.64 -19.08 4.90
CA ALA A 477 17.67 -19.55 6.28
C ALA A 477 18.43 -20.88 6.45
N LEU A 478 18.26 -21.83 5.52
CA LEU A 478 19.00 -23.10 5.50
C LEU A 478 20.49 -22.89 5.25
N TRP A 479 20.85 -21.96 4.36
CA TRP A 479 22.23 -21.57 4.11
C TRP A 479 22.90 -21.04 5.37
N GLN A 480 22.22 -20.20 6.14
CA GLN A 480 22.70 -19.64 7.40
C GLN A 480 22.99 -20.70 8.48
N VAL A 481 22.27 -21.83 8.45
CA VAL A 481 22.51 -22.95 9.37
C VAL A 481 23.42 -24.04 8.80
N GLY A 482 24.09 -23.76 7.66
CA GLY A 482 25.06 -24.66 7.05
C GLY A 482 24.49 -25.81 6.20
N LYS A 483 23.18 -25.80 5.93
CA LYS A 483 22.50 -26.79 5.09
C LYS A 483 22.53 -26.38 3.61
N ALA A 484 23.76 -26.30 3.06
CA ALA A 484 23.99 -25.70 1.76
C ALA A 484 23.25 -26.43 0.61
N GLN A 485 23.21 -27.76 0.58
CA GLN A 485 22.54 -28.50 -0.48
C GLN A 485 21.02 -28.29 -0.45
N GLU A 486 20.39 -28.37 0.74
CA GLU A 486 18.96 -28.09 0.90
C GLU A 486 18.61 -26.65 0.44
N ALA A 487 19.47 -25.68 0.73
CA ALA A 487 19.30 -24.29 0.29
C ALA A 487 19.31 -24.18 -1.26
N ILE A 488 20.26 -24.82 -1.92
CA ILE A 488 20.37 -24.86 -3.39
C ILE A 488 19.10 -25.48 -3.99
N ASP A 489 18.66 -26.62 -3.49
CA ASP A 489 17.47 -27.31 -3.96
C ASP A 489 16.22 -26.42 -3.88
N HIS A 490 16.09 -25.62 -2.81
CA HIS A 490 14.99 -24.66 -2.64
C HIS A 490 15.09 -23.47 -3.60
N TRP A 491 16.27 -22.90 -3.84
CA TRP A 491 16.43 -21.83 -4.83
C TRP A 491 16.16 -22.31 -6.26
N GLU A 492 16.58 -23.53 -6.59
CA GLU A 492 16.23 -24.16 -7.87
C GLU A 492 14.72 -24.39 -8.00
N GLN A 493 14.05 -24.78 -6.88
CA GLN A 493 12.59 -24.91 -6.88
C GLN A 493 11.91 -23.56 -7.09
N ALA A 494 12.42 -22.48 -6.51
CA ALA A 494 11.94 -21.11 -6.75
C ALA A 494 12.03 -20.76 -8.24
N LEU A 495 13.14 -21.06 -8.91
CA LEU A 495 13.33 -20.82 -10.35
C LEU A 495 12.49 -21.73 -11.24
N ARG A 496 12.12 -22.93 -10.79
CA ARG A 496 11.13 -23.76 -11.52
C ARG A 496 9.73 -23.14 -11.52
N ILE A 497 9.38 -22.40 -10.46
CA ILE A 497 8.10 -21.69 -10.35
C ILE A 497 8.12 -20.39 -11.15
N ASP A 498 9.19 -19.61 -10.98
CA ASP A 498 9.40 -18.34 -11.70
C ASP A 498 10.88 -18.19 -12.09
N PRO A 499 11.22 -18.43 -13.37
CA PRO A 499 12.58 -18.30 -13.88
C PRO A 499 13.16 -16.88 -13.88
N SER A 500 12.34 -15.87 -13.55
CA SER A 500 12.76 -14.46 -13.53
C SER A 500 13.13 -13.94 -12.14
N LEU A 501 13.26 -14.82 -11.14
CA LEU A 501 13.61 -14.41 -9.76
C LEU A 501 15.10 -14.07 -9.64
N VAL A 502 15.36 -12.78 -9.57
CA VAL A 502 16.72 -12.21 -9.53
C VAL A 502 17.50 -12.68 -8.30
N GLU A 503 16.84 -12.70 -7.14
CA GLU A 503 17.42 -13.12 -5.86
C GLU A 503 17.82 -14.60 -5.87
N ALA A 504 17.02 -15.46 -6.47
CA ALA A 504 17.31 -16.88 -6.56
C ALA A 504 18.55 -17.14 -7.45
N HIS A 505 18.65 -16.44 -8.58
CA HIS A 505 19.84 -16.49 -9.42
C HIS A 505 21.06 -15.96 -8.70
N ASN A 506 20.96 -14.81 -7.99
CA ASN A 506 22.08 -14.27 -7.22
C ASN A 506 22.56 -15.25 -6.13
N ASN A 507 21.63 -15.88 -5.40
CA ASN A 507 21.96 -16.82 -4.33
C ASN A 507 22.60 -18.11 -4.88
N LEU A 508 22.11 -18.65 -5.99
CA LEU A 508 22.73 -19.78 -6.69
C LEU A 508 24.11 -19.41 -7.22
N GLY A 509 24.29 -18.20 -7.74
CA GLY A 509 25.60 -17.69 -8.15
C GLY A 509 26.60 -17.66 -6.99
N GLN A 510 26.17 -17.20 -5.82
CA GLN A 510 26.98 -17.19 -4.60
C GLN A 510 27.32 -18.61 -4.11
N ALA A 511 26.37 -19.53 -4.14
CA ALA A 511 26.58 -20.93 -3.79
C ALA A 511 27.59 -21.59 -4.75
N SER A 512 27.43 -21.39 -6.07
CA SER A 512 28.35 -21.90 -7.09
C SER A 512 29.77 -21.34 -6.93
N LEU A 513 29.89 -20.04 -6.58
CA LEU A 513 31.18 -19.41 -6.29
C LEU A 513 31.87 -20.02 -5.06
N GLN A 514 31.13 -20.34 -4.00
CA GLN A 514 31.68 -21.01 -2.83
C GLN A 514 32.10 -22.47 -3.13
N ALA A 515 31.35 -23.14 -3.99
CA ALA A 515 31.67 -24.48 -4.47
C ALA A 515 32.83 -24.52 -5.50
N GLY A 516 33.42 -23.37 -5.86
CA GLY A 516 34.49 -23.29 -6.87
C GLY A 516 33.99 -23.43 -8.31
N LYS A 517 32.69 -23.44 -8.56
CA LYS A 517 32.06 -23.55 -9.87
C LYS A 517 31.93 -22.17 -10.54
N PHE A 518 33.07 -21.59 -10.90
CA PHE A 518 33.13 -20.18 -11.31
C PHE A 518 32.29 -19.84 -12.53
N GLN A 519 32.28 -20.70 -13.57
CA GLN A 519 31.49 -20.45 -14.79
C GLN A 519 30.00 -20.53 -14.52
N GLU A 520 29.57 -21.38 -13.58
CA GLU A 520 28.20 -21.49 -13.16
C GLU A 520 27.77 -20.24 -12.37
N ALA A 521 28.64 -19.75 -11.48
CA ALA A 521 28.42 -18.51 -10.76
C ALA A 521 28.24 -17.30 -11.69
N ILE A 522 29.14 -17.13 -12.67
CA ILE A 522 29.06 -16.06 -13.69
C ILE A 522 27.72 -16.17 -14.43
N ARG A 523 27.34 -17.36 -14.91
CA ARG A 523 26.09 -17.59 -15.63
C ARG A 523 24.86 -17.17 -14.81
N HIS A 524 24.82 -17.53 -13.53
CA HIS A 524 23.71 -17.16 -12.65
C HIS A 524 23.65 -15.64 -12.39
N TYR A 525 24.76 -14.97 -12.13
CA TYR A 525 24.76 -13.50 -11.99
C TYR A 525 24.35 -12.80 -13.29
N GLU A 526 24.78 -13.32 -14.44
CA GLU A 526 24.35 -12.80 -15.74
C GLU A 526 22.86 -12.98 -15.99
N GLN A 527 22.27 -14.11 -15.57
CA GLN A 527 20.83 -14.30 -15.64
C GLN A 527 20.09 -13.31 -14.75
N ALA A 528 20.56 -13.08 -13.51
CA ALA A 528 20.02 -12.04 -12.66
C ALA A 528 20.03 -10.67 -13.35
N LEU A 529 21.16 -10.30 -13.97
CA LEU A 529 21.33 -9.00 -14.66
C LEU A 529 20.60 -8.90 -16.02
N ARG A 530 20.23 -10.02 -16.63
CA ARG A 530 19.33 -10.00 -17.81
C ARG A 530 17.91 -9.64 -17.42
N VAL A 531 17.47 -10.07 -16.24
CA VAL A 531 16.14 -9.75 -15.70
C VAL A 531 16.10 -8.33 -15.17
N ASP A 532 17.04 -8.00 -14.29
CA ASP A 532 17.22 -6.65 -13.76
C ASP A 532 18.67 -6.17 -13.94
N PRO A 533 18.94 -5.37 -15.00
CA PRO A 533 20.26 -4.81 -15.26
C PRO A 533 20.83 -3.91 -14.14
N ASN A 534 19.97 -3.42 -13.25
CA ASN A 534 20.32 -2.52 -12.15
C ASN A 534 20.42 -3.22 -10.79
N TYR A 535 20.29 -4.54 -10.73
CA TYR A 535 20.36 -5.27 -9.47
C TYR A 535 21.78 -5.24 -8.89
N ILE A 536 21.97 -4.33 -7.94
CA ILE A 536 23.29 -3.95 -7.36
C ILE A 536 24.07 -5.16 -6.83
N LEU A 537 23.40 -6.10 -6.14
CA LEU A 537 24.06 -7.27 -5.56
C LEU A 537 24.67 -8.17 -6.64
N ALA A 538 23.95 -8.46 -7.72
CA ALA A 538 24.47 -9.28 -8.80
C ALA A 538 25.56 -8.55 -9.59
N GLN A 539 25.44 -7.22 -9.81
CA GLN A 539 26.49 -6.41 -10.42
C GLN A 539 27.78 -6.49 -9.60
N ASN A 540 27.69 -6.27 -8.28
CA ASN A 540 28.83 -6.34 -7.38
C ASN A 540 29.46 -7.74 -7.33
N ASN A 541 28.61 -8.78 -7.18
CA ASN A 541 29.10 -10.15 -7.10
C ASN A 541 29.76 -10.60 -8.41
N LEU A 542 29.19 -10.23 -9.56
CA LEU A 542 29.81 -10.50 -10.86
C LEU A 542 31.11 -9.72 -11.02
N ALA A 543 31.16 -8.44 -10.66
CA ALA A 543 32.38 -7.63 -10.70
C ALA A 543 33.49 -8.25 -9.85
N TRP A 544 33.16 -8.70 -8.64
CA TRP A 544 34.09 -9.39 -7.75
C TRP A 544 34.68 -10.66 -8.40
N VAL A 545 33.79 -11.51 -8.96
CA VAL A 545 34.22 -12.76 -9.61
C VAL A 545 35.11 -12.47 -10.81
N LEU A 546 34.72 -11.54 -11.69
CA LEU A 546 35.50 -11.17 -12.88
C LEU A 546 36.84 -10.51 -12.53
N ALA A 547 36.94 -9.79 -11.42
CA ALA A 547 38.17 -9.16 -10.94
C ALA A 547 39.13 -10.16 -10.30
N THR A 548 38.63 -11.19 -9.61
CA THR A 548 39.43 -12.07 -8.77
C THR A 548 39.82 -13.39 -9.43
N LEU A 549 39.20 -13.74 -10.56
CA LEU A 549 39.58 -14.90 -11.37
C LEU A 549 40.71 -14.59 -12.38
N SER A 550 41.45 -15.63 -12.77
CA SER A 550 42.35 -15.53 -13.92
C SER A 550 41.56 -15.42 -15.23
N PRO A 551 42.12 -14.87 -16.31
CA PRO A 551 41.48 -14.86 -17.62
C PRO A 551 41.08 -16.27 -18.13
N MET A 552 41.85 -17.28 -17.78
CA MET A 552 41.56 -18.68 -18.15
C MET A 552 40.34 -19.26 -17.40
N GLU A 553 40.06 -18.72 -16.22
CA GLU A 553 38.91 -19.11 -15.40
C GLU A 553 37.66 -18.22 -15.67
N GLY A 554 37.78 -17.28 -16.60
CA GLY A 554 36.69 -16.37 -16.98
C GLY A 554 36.79 -14.98 -16.37
N GLY A 555 37.94 -14.59 -15.83
CA GLY A 555 38.20 -13.22 -15.35
C GLY A 555 38.18 -12.22 -16.51
N ASP A 556 37.52 -11.07 -16.28
CA ASP A 556 37.44 -9.94 -17.21
C ASP A 556 37.59 -8.63 -16.43
N PRO A 557 38.84 -8.13 -16.28
CA PRO A 557 39.07 -6.90 -15.51
C PRO A 557 38.38 -5.67 -16.07
N THR A 558 38.22 -5.57 -17.40
CA THR A 558 37.56 -4.41 -18.03
C THR A 558 36.11 -4.34 -17.67
N ARG A 559 35.40 -5.47 -17.78
CA ARG A 559 34.00 -5.60 -17.41
C ARG A 559 33.80 -5.46 -15.90
N ALA A 560 34.76 -5.99 -15.10
CA ALA A 560 34.70 -5.85 -13.64
C ALA A 560 34.74 -4.39 -13.20
N VAL A 561 35.63 -3.57 -13.78
CA VAL A 561 35.73 -2.13 -13.50
C VAL A 561 34.40 -1.44 -13.86
N ALA A 562 33.89 -1.66 -15.05
CA ALA A 562 32.63 -1.02 -15.50
C ALA A 562 31.44 -1.36 -14.62
N LEU A 563 31.36 -2.59 -14.08
CA LEU A 563 30.30 -3.00 -13.16
C LEU A 563 30.51 -2.38 -11.77
N ALA A 564 31.72 -2.43 -11.22
CA ALA A 564 32.04 -1.93 -9.89
C ALA A 564 31.90 -0.40 -9.80
N GLU A 565 32.34 0.36 -10.82
CA GLU A 565 32.12 1.81 -10.92
C GLU A 565 30.62 2.13 -10.89
N ARG A 566 29.82 1.44 -11.69
CA ARG A 566 28.35 1.62 -11.71
C ARG A 566 27.71 1.37 -10.35
N VAL A 567 28.14 0.33 -9.63
CA VAL A 567 27.65 0.02 -8.28
C VAL A 567 28.04 1.12 -7.30
N CYS A 568 29.27 1.59 -7.32
CA CYS A 568 29.75 2.67 -6.44
C CYS A 568 29.02 3.99 -6.73
N ASP A 569 28.84 4.35 -8.00
CA ASP A 569 28.08 5.55 -8.40
C ASP A 569 26.63 5.48 -7.92
N ALA A 570 25.96 4.31 -8.09
CA ALA A 570 24.60 4.11 -7.66
C ALA A 570 24.43 4.16 -6.13
N THR A 571 25.48 3.84 -5.36
CA THR A 571 25.48 3.81 -3.89
C THR A 571 26.20 4.99 -3.24
N GLY A 572 26.62 5.98 -4.02
CA GLY A 572 27.28 7.20 -3.54
C GLY A 572 28.63 6.98 -2.87
N HIS A 573 29.31 5.88 -3.17
CA HIS A 573 30.60 5.51 -2.59
C HIS A 573 30.62 5.35 -1.05
N HIS A 574 29.48 5.00 -0.44
CA HIS A 574 29.36 4.86 1.02
C HIS A 574 29.38 3.42 1.53
N ALA A 575 29.36 2.41 0.65
CA ALA A 575 29.32 1.01 1.05
C ALA A 575 30.71 0.37 0.94
N THR A 576 31.30 0.02 2.07
CA THR A 576 32.64 -0.55 2.18
C THR A 576 32.87 -1.77 1.28
N ALA A 577 31.92 -2.71 1.25
CA ALA A 577 32.03 -3.92 0.44
C ALA A 577 32.07 -3.63 -1.07
N TYR A 578 31.42 -2.58 -1.53
CA TYR A 578 31.40 -2.19 -2.94
C TYR A 578 32.68 -1.46 -3.34
N LEU A 579 33.23 -0.63 -2.43
CA LEU A 579 34.54 -0.02 -2.61
C LEU A 579 35.67 -1.07 -2.66
N ASP A 580 35.58 -2.11 -1.82
CA ASP A 580 36.55 -3.22 -1.86
C ASP A 580 36.50 -3.97 -3.21
N THR A 581 35.28 -4.20 -3.74
CA THR A 581 35.12 -4.78 -5.08
C THR A 581 35.71 -3.87 -6.18
N LEU A 582 35.49 -2.56 -6.10
CA LEU A 582 36.05 -1.60 -7.05
C LEU A 582 37.58 -1.56 -6.99
N ALA A 583 38.17 -1.58 -5.79
CA ALA A 583 39.62 -1.66 -5.61
C ALA A 583 40.18 -2.94 -6.22
N ALA A 584 39.53 -4.09 -6.02
CA ALA A 584 39.92 -5.35 -6.63
C ALA A 584 39.84 -5.30 -8.17
N ALA A 585 38.80 -4.67 -8.72
CA ALA A 585 38.62 -4.50 -10.16
C ALA A 585 39.71 -3.60 -10.77
N TYR A 586 40.04 -2.47 -10.14
CA TYR A 586 41.16 -1.61 -10.59
C TYR A 586 42.50 -2.33 -10.53
N ALA A 587 42.77 -3.06 -9.45
CA ALA A 587 44.00 -3.84 -9.33
C ALA A 587 44.12 -4.92 -10.43
N ALA A 588 43.01 -5.61 -10.72
CA ALA A 588 42.95 -6.60 -11.80
C ALA A 588 43.20 -5.99 -13.19
N ALA A 589 42.80 -4.73 -13.39
CA ALA A 589 43.04 -3.95 -14.60
C ALA A 589 44.45 -3.29 -14.65
N GLY A 590 45.29 -3.53 -13.64
CA GLY A 590 46.63 -2.91 -13.54
C GLY A 590 46.64 -1.45 -13.08
N ARG A 591 45.49 -0.91 -12.69
CA ARG A 591 45.31 0.48 -12.22
C ARG A 591 45.58 0.57 -10.70
N PHE A 592 46.86 0.23 -10.31
CA PHE A 592 47.19 0.06 -8.88
C PHE A 592 47.10 1.34 -8.06
N SER A 593 47.39 2.51 -8.62
CA SER A 593 47.26 3.79 -7.89
C SER A 593 45.81 4.04 -7.46
N GLU A 594 44.84 3.77 -8.35
CA GLU A 594 43.41 3.93 -8.07
C GLU A 594 42.92 2.83 -7.12
N ALA A 595 43.40 1.58 -7.31
CA ALA A 595 43.09 0.48 -6.41
C ALA A 595 43.50 0.77 -4.96
N ILE A 596 44.70 1.35 -4.77
CA ILE A 596 45.23 1.73 -3.45
C ILE A 596 44.36 2.82 -2.83
N ALA A 597 44.05 3.89 -3.57
CA ALA A 597 43.22 5.01 -3.07
C ALA A 597 41.82 4.57 -2.62
N ILE A 598 41.17 3.74 -3.44
CA ILE A 598 39.83 3.21 -3.11
C ILE A 598 39.89 2.21 -1.94
N ALA A 599 40.90 1.36 -1.87
CA ALA A 599 41.05 0.43 -0.75
C ALA A 599 41.33 1.16 0.58
N GLU A 600 42.13 2.24 0.58
CA GLU A 600 42.35 3.09 1.75
C GLU A 600 41.04 3.76 2.21
N GLN A 601 40.25 4.27 1.30
CA GLN A 601 38.89 4.80 1.61
C GLN A 601 37.97 3.71 2.21
N ALA A 602 38.01 2.50 1.66
CA ALA A 602 37.24 1.37 2.19
C ALA A 602 37.67 0.98 3.62
N VAL A 603 39.00 0.98 3.91
CA VAL A 603 39.52 0.72 5.26
C VAL A 603 39.06 1.79 6.25
N GLU A 604 39.11 3.07 5.87
CA GLU A 604 38.65 4.17 6.73
C GLU A 604 37.16 4.03 7.06
N LEU A 605 36.34 3.81 6.05
CA LEU A 605 34.87 3.62 6.24
C LEU A 605 34.57 2.38 7.08
N ALA A 606 35.24 1.25 6.84
CA ALA A 606 35.09 0.05 7.63
C ALA A 606 35.50 0.26 9.10
N GLY A 607 36.59 1.02 9.30
CA GLY A 607 37.09 1.36 10.64
C GLY A 607 36.10 2.20 11.45
N THR A 608 35.57 3.24 10.84
CA THR A 608 34.52 4.09 11.48
C THR A 608 33.24 3.32 11.76
N ALA A 609 32.91 2.32 10.94
CA ALA A 609 31.75 1.44 11.12
C ALA A 609 32.01 0.26 12.08
N GLY A 610 33.21 0.13 12.67
CA GLY A 610 33.55 -0.96 13.59
C GLY A 610 33.69 -2.34 12.93
N GLN A 611 33.84 -2.43 11.62
CA GLN A 611 33.91 -3.68 10.83
C GLN A 611 35.33 -4.26 10.84
N HIS A 612 35.88 -4.55 12.01
CA HIS A 612 37.30 -4.94 12.20
C HIS A 612 37.76 -6.14 11.36
N GLN A 613 36.91 -7.11 11.07
CA GLN A 613 37.25 -8.24 10.24
C GLN A 613 37.45 -7.79 8.79
N LEU A 614 36.52 -7.01 8.26
CA LEU A 614 36.59 -6.50 6.89
C LEU A 614 37.81 -5.58 6.69
N VAL A 615 38.13 -4.75 7.71
CA VAL A 615 39.37 -3.94 7.72
C VAL A 615 40.61 -4.84 7.46
N ARG A 616 40.79 -5.92 8.24
CA ARG A 616 41.91 -6.85 8.09
C ARG A 616 41.98 -7.50 6.70
N GLU A 617 40.83 -7.86 6.16
CA GLU A 617 40.72 -8.46 4.83
C GLU A 617 41.13 -7.46 3.72
N ILE A 618 40.64 -6.22 3.81
CA ILE A 618 40.98 -5.17 2.83
C ILE A 618 42.48 -4.79 2.95
N GLU A 619 43.02 -4.66 4.17
CA GLU A 619 44.45 -4.38 4.39
C GLU A 619 45.35 -5.46 3.79
N THR A 620 44.91 -6.72 3.84
CA THR A 620 45.65 -7.82 3.22
C THR A 620 45.72 -7.66 1.69
N ARG A 621 44.59 -7.30 1.08
CA ARG A 621 44.53 -7.01 -0.37
C ARG A 621 45.28 -5.75 -0.72
N LEU A 622 45.20 -4.70 0.09
CA LEU A 622 45.93 -3.44 -0.08
C LEU A 622 47.45 -3.65 -0.11
N LYS A 623 47.99 -4.56 0.74
CA LYS A 623 49.42 -4.93 0.68
C LYS A 623 49.83 -5.51 -0.68
N SER A 624 48.96 -6.36 -1.27
CA SER A 624 49.22 -6.90 -2.62
C SER A 624 49.16 -5.80 -3.68
N TYR A 625 48.22 -4.87 -3.59
CA TYR A 625 48.10 -3.76 -4.54
C TYR A 625 49.31 -2.82 -4.48
N ARG A 626 49.83 -2.52 -3.28
CA ARG A 626 51.05 -1.75 -3.09
C ARG A 626 52.30 -2.45 -3.65
N ALA A 627 52.27 -3.78 -3.70
CA ALA A 627 53.33 -4.58 -4.32
C ALA A 627 53.17 -4.74 -5.85
N GLY A 628 52.14 -4.09 -6.46
CA GLY A 628 51.87 -4.19 -7.88
C GLY A 628 51.25 -5.52 -8.32
N HIS A 629 50.58 -6.21 -7.40
CA HIS A 629 49.93 -7.49 -7.68
C HIS A 629 48.41 -7.41 -7.45
N ALA A 630 47.65 -7.87 -8.45
CA ALA A 630 46.22 -8.07 -8.27
C ALA A 630 45.95 -9.24 -7.31
N TRP A 631 45.02 -9.06 -6.39
CA TRP A 631 44.62 -10.15 -5.53
C TRP A 631 43.81 -11.19 -6.34
N ARG A 632 44.18 -12.46 -6.22
CA ARG A 632 43.49 -13.59 -6.86
C ARG A 632 42.92 -14.51 -5.81
N LYS A 633 41.72 -15.02 -6.04
CA LYS A 633 41.10 -16.02 -5.15
C LYS A 633 41.98 -17.30 -5.18
N PRO A 634 42.41 -17.85 -4.03
CA PRO A 634 43.13 -19.12 -4.03
C PRO A 634 42.30 -20.21 -4.68
N THR A 635 42.84 -20.89 -5.66
CA THR A 635 42.23 -22.09 -6.24
C THR A 635 42.30 -23.23 -5.24
N ALA A 636 41.23 -24.06 -5.14
CA ALA A 636 41.13 -25.17 -4.18
C ALA A 636 42.23 -26.27 -4.35
N SER A 637 43.16 -26.12 -5.30
CA SER A 637 44.22 -27.08 -5.59
C SER A 637 45.57 -26.80 -4.89
N GLN A 638 45.68 -25.79 -4.00
CA GLN A 638 46.93 -25.47 -3.27
C GLN A 638 46.86 -25.73 -1.76
N GLY A 639 45.96 -26.61 -1.32
CA GLY A 639 45.87 -27.05 0.06
C GLY A 639 46.07 -28.56 0.15
N ASN A 640 47.31 -29.02 0.00
CA ASN A 640 47.83 -30.30 0.50
C ASN A 640 49.00 -30.02 1.40
#